data_5a9ce6041c0bcf17148efb9d78fd6790
#
_entry.id   5a9ce6041c0bcf17148efb9d78fd6790
#
_cell.length_a   1.000
_cell.length_b   1.000
_cell.length_c   1.000
_cell.angle_alpha   90.00
_cell.angle_beta   90.00
_cell.angle_gamma   90.00
#
_symmetry.space_group_name_H-M   'P 1'
#
loop_
_entity.id
_entity.type
_entity.pdbx_description
1 polymer ?
#
loop_
_entity_poly.entity_id
_entity_poly.type
_entity_poly.pdbx_seq_one_letter_code
_entity_poly.pdbx_strand_id
1 'polypeptide(L)'
;MADAQLLLKRGPSRSTWLRARKARPQLVLSRRPRRRLGTLRWCGRRRLRRRLLQAQAAGADWRESGCLVSRSAARRPKTAAPSPAPAAAPAPSCPTTLPIPPVRPAGPGRALLLLPRDQGFTFSGICRVTCLYGQVQVLGYTISQGHPAQDVFSTYTHSRLTINAVHYSVPEKSKKEVKREARALLRSHLNRDDRCWLMKNFSPLCSIVMLEQLRTSTVNFLVSHPGLSYVFVQESPTFQINSEHLALRSVGIKREKKKNGLRLTESALSAMEELVTVSCEEVDGCPVILVCGSQDVGKSTFNRYLINQLLNSISCVDYLECDLGQTEFTPPGCISLLNITEPILGPPFTHQRTPQKMVYYGKPSCKNNYENYIEIIQYVFSSYKREAPLIVNTMGWVSDQGLLLLIDLIRLLSPSHVVQFSSGRSKYMPNLTPDYVDDMDGLYTKSKSRIRNRGFQLAEFTESLEFADEEKESPVVFTGHKLICVQSDFAFRKTPRNRESHNKVLRDLAVLGYLGQLQPPVPKPLYPLHGLTPYQVPFNAVALRITHADVAPTHILYAVNASWVGLCKILDDVRGYANGPILLAQTPICDCLGFGICRGIDMEKRLYHILTPVPPEELRNVNCLLVGAISIPQCVFKSQRGLEGTIPYVTTDYNSKLPGASEKIGARETEETREEKVHPKPKLYRKIN
;
A
#
# COMPACT_ATOMS: atom_id res chain seq x y z
N MET A 1 56.00 -18.66 32.79
CA MET A 1 57.11 -18.83 31.88
C MET A 1 56.85 -17.82 30.79
N ALA A 2 57.37 -16.66 30.97
CA ALA A 2 58.61 -16.04 30.47
C ALA A 2 58.37 -15.46 29.09
N ASP A 3 58.26 -14.22 29.00
CA ASP A 3 59.21 -13.10 28.68
C ASP A 3 59.19 -12.80 27.18
N ALA A 4 59.09 -11.60 26.68
CA ALA A 4 59.78 -10.34 26.94
C ALA A 4 58.98 -9.19 26.26
N GLN A 5 58.62 -8.11 26.80
CA GLN A 5 59.29 -6.86 27.19
C GLN A 5 60.17 -6.21 26.12
N LEU A 6 59.82 -4.92 25.92
CA LEU A 6 60.66 -3.77 25.63
C LEU A 6 61.03 -3.46 24.15
N LEU A 7 60.57 -2.31 23.64
CA LEU A 7 61.42 -1.12 23.53
C LEU A 7 60.61 0.16 23.19
N LEU A 8 60.70 1.06 24.14
CA LEU A 8 60.46 2.51 24.04
C LEU A 8 61.59 3.18 23.23
N LYS A 9 61.29 4.23 22.41
CA LYS A 9 61.87 5.57 22.62
C LYS A 9 61.68 6.52 21.45
N ARG A 10 61.13 7.68 21.81
CA ARG A 10 61.49 9.08 21.52
C ARG A 10 61.22 9.65 20.12
N GLY A 11 60.41 10.73 20.13
CA GLY A 11 60.45 11.82 19.15
C GLY A 11 61.71 12.68 19.28
N PRO A 12 61.93 13.66 18.43
CA PRO A 12 61.45 15.00 18.77
C PRO A 12 61.06 15.96 17.61
N SER A 13 60.29 16.98 17.99
CA SER A 13 60.37 18.43 17.81
C SER A 13 60.47 19.09 16.43
N ARG A 14 59.50 19.96 16.25
CA ARG A 14 59.50 21.38 15.82
C ARG A 14 60.22 21.82 14.55
N SER A 15 59.39 22.57 13.80
CA SER A 15 59.68 23.80 13.06
C SER A 15 60.31 23.70 11.68
N THR A 16 59.56 24.12 10.68
CA THR A 16 59.94 25.31 9.88
C THR A 16 58.79 25.73 8.94
N TRP A 17 58.48 27.00 9.03
CA TRP A 17 57.64 27.74 8.09
C TRP A 17 58.42 27.92 6.78
N LEU A 18 57.76 27.68 5.64
CA LEU A 18 58.08 28.43 4.42
C LEU A 18 56.85 28.57 3.51
N ARG A 19 56.58 29.84 3.23
CA ARG A 19 55.59 30.35 2.28
C ARG A 19 55.90 29.86 0.86
N ALA A 20 54.85 29.44 0.14
CA ALA A 20 54.88 29.53 -1.32
C ALA A 20 53.48 29.99 -1.82
N ARG A 21 53.60 30.97 -2.68
CA ARG A 21 52.59 31.86 -3.24
C ARG A 21 51.58 31.13 -4.16
N LYS A 22 50.38 31.68 -4.18
CA LYS A 22 49.33 31.71 -5.21
C LYS A 22 49.77 31.29 -6.63
N ALA A 23 49.11 30.32 -7.19
CA ALA A 23 48.82 30.24 -8.62
C ALA A 23 47.40 29.76 -8.81
N ARG A 24 46.56 30.64 -9.40
CA ARG A 24 45.23 30.31 -9.90
C ARG A 24 45.38 29.56 -11.24
N PRO A 25 44.68 28.49 -11.51
CA PRO A 25 44.45 28.02 -12.87
C PRO A 25 43.24 28.72 -13.44
N GLN A 26 43.43 29.36 -14.57
CA GLN A 26 42.38 29.90 -15.45
C GLN A 26 41.51 28.75 -16.00
N LEU A 27 40.22 28.88 -15.84
CA LEU A 27 39.22 28.04 -16.51
C LEU A 27 39.17 28.41 -18.00
N VAL A 28 39.67 27.52 -18.83
CA VAL A 28 39.44 27.57 -20.30
C VAL A 28 38.04 27.03 -20.56
N LEU A 29 37.15 27.94 -20.96
CA LEU A 29 35.81 27.63 -21.45
C LEU A 29 35.93 26.99 -22.85
N SER A 30 35.90 25.67 -22.94
CA SER A 30 35.61 24.98 -24.19
C SER A 30 34.11 24.95 -24.44
N ARG A 31 33.70 25.76 -25.43
CA ARG A 31 32.32 25.73 -25.98
C ARG A 31 32.06 24.35 -26.59
N ARG A 32 31.16 23.54 -25.97
CA ARG A 32 30.52 22.39 -26.63
C ARG A 32 29.28 22.90 -27.40
N PRO A 33 29.04 22.38 -28.61
CA PRO A 33 27.94 22.83 -29.44
C PRO A 33 26.60 22.38 -28.83
N ARG A 34 25.63 23.29 -28.79
CA ARG A 34 24.23 23.01 -28.48
C ARG A 34 23.69 22.01 -29.52
N ARG A 35 23.56 20.75 -29.13
CA ARG A 35 22.68 19.83 -29.84
C ARG A 35 21.24 20.27 -29.54
N ARG A 36 20.55 20.69 -30.59
CA ARG A 36 19.09 20.86 -30.62
C ARG A 36 18.45 19.55 -30.18
N LEU A 37 17.72 19.58 -29.09
CA LEU A 37 16.77 18.54 -28.72
C LEU A 37 15.68 18.56 -29.80
N GLY A 38 15.82 17.67 -30.76
CA GLY A 38 14.81 17.37 -31.75
C GLY A 38 13.62 16.72 -31.02
N THR A 39 12.49 17.34 -31.24
CA THR A 39 11.15 16.90 -30.86
C THR A 39 10.88 15.47 -31.31
N LEU A 40 11.13 14.49 -30.47
CA LEU A 40 10.56 13.13 -30.55
C LEU A 40 9.25 13.13 -29.75
N ARG A 41 8.28 13.86 -30.27
CA ARG A 41 6.89 13.74 -29.87
C ARG A 41 6.09 13.17 -31.03
N TRP A 42 5.23 12.16 -30.66
CA TRP A 42 4.08 11.78 -31.48
C TRP A 42 4.22 10.76 -32.61
N CYS A 43 4.30 9.48 -32.26
CA CYS A 43 3.83 8.42 -33.17
C CYS A 43 3.03 7.28 -32.47
N GLY A 44 2.95 7.25 -31.14
CA GLY A 44 2.23 6.18 -30.41
C GLY A 44 0.72 6.42 -30.22
N ARG A 45 0.28 7.68 -30.08
CA ARG A 45 -1.08 8.03 -29.62
C ARG A 45 -2.18 7.85 -30.69
N ARG A 46 -1.89 7.98 -31.98
CA ARG A 46 -2.91 7.76 -33.04
C ARG A 46 -3.33 6.29 -33.23
N ARG A 47 -2.49 5.31 -32.81
CA ARG A 47 -2.85 3.89 -32.92
C ARG A 47 -3.75 3.43 -31.77
N LEU A 48 -3.63 4.02 -30.58
CA LEU A 48 -4.49 3.68 -29.44
C LEU A 48 -5.93 4.17 -29.64
N ARG A 49 -6.09 5.42 -30.12
CA ARG A 49 -7.42 5.98 -30.39
C ARG A 49 -8.22 5.17 -31.43
N ARG A 50 -7.54 4.62 -32.45
CA ARG A 50 -8.20 3.72 -33.42
C ARG A 50 -8.60 2.37 -32.80
N ARG A 51 -7.87 1.85 -31.83
CA ARG A 51 -8.22 0.59 -31.16
C ARG A 51 -9.37 0.75 -30.16
N LEU A 52 -9.45 1.85 -29.46
CA LEU A 52 -10.57 2.16 -28.57
C LEU A 52 -11.87 2.43 -29.34
N LEU A 53 -11.82 3.18 -30.44
CA LEU A 53 -12.98 3.43 -31.31
C LEU A 53 -13.46 2.17 -32.04
N GLN A 54 -12.56 1.21 -32.34
CA GLN A 54 -12.96 -0.07 -32.92
C GLN A 54 -13.60 -1.00 -31.88
N ALA A 55 -13.24 -0.91 -30.60
CA ALA A 55 -13.92 -1.63 -29.53
C ALA A 55 -15.33 -1.08 -29.23
N GLN A 56 -15.54 0.25 -29.36
CA GLN A 56 -16.84 0.86 -29.20
C GLN A 56 -17.80 0.59 -30.41
N ALA A 57 -17.28 0.38 -31.60
CA ALA A 57 -18.10 0.06 -32.78
C ALA A 57 -18.59 -1.39 -32.82
N ALA A 58 -18.03 -2.30 -32.04
CA ALA A 58 -18.43 -3.70 -31.94
C ALA A 58 -19.51 -3.96 -30.86
N GLY A 59 -19.91 -2.96 -30.09
CA GLY A 59 -20.87 -3.08 -28.98
C GLY A 59 -22.28 -2.53 -29.27
N ALA A 60 -22.58 -2.11 -30.49
CA ALA A 60 -23.86 -1.51 -30.81
C ALA A 60 -24.67 -2.41 -31.76
N ASP A 61 -25.29 -3.44 -31.22
CA ASP A 61 -26.45 -4.08 -31.85
C ASP A 61 -27.18 -5.00 -30.87
N TRP A 62 -28.01 -4.44 -30.02
CA TRP A 62 -29.13 -5.10 -29.33
C TRP A 62 -30.04 -4.03 -28.72
N ARG A 63 -30.83 -3.36 -29.54
CA ARG A 63 -32.09 -2.73 -29.13
C ARG A 63 -33.11 -2.90 -30.24
N GLU A 64 -34.18 -3.47 -29.85
CA GLU A 64 -35.55 -3.30 -30.24
C GLU A 64 -36.29 -4.64 -30.39
N SER A 65 -37.09 -4.93 -29.41
CA SER A 65 -38.42 -5.48 -29.61
C SER A 65 -39.20 -5.33 -28.30
N GLY A 66 -39.98 -4.28 -28.22
CA GLY A 66 -40.93 -4.10 -27.18
C GLY A 66 -42.15 -5.01 -27.39
N CYS A 67 -42.72 -5.50 -26.31
CA CYS A 67 -44.12 -5.95 -26.32
C CYS A 67 -44.80 -5.72 -24.96
N LEU A 68 -45.84 -4.95 -25.03
CA LEU A 68 -46.83 -4.65 -24.00
C LEU A 68 -47.54 -5.92 -23.52
N VAL A 69 -47.69 -6.09 -22.22
CA VAL A 69 -48.66 -7.05 -21.68
C VAL A 69 -49.55 -6.37 -20.64
N SER A 70 -50.81 -6.32 -21.01
CA SER A 70 -51.96 -5.93 -20.18
C SER A 70 -52.34 -7.03 -19.19
N ARG A 71 -52.82 -6.59 -18.01
CA ARG A 71 -53.45 -7.43 -16.95
C ARG A 71 -54.79 -7.91 -17.37
N SER A 72 -55.14 -9.18 -17.07
CA SER A 72 -56.47 -9.56 -16.59
C SER A 72 -56.45 -10.91 -15.84
N ALA A 73 -57.24 -10.95 -14.78
CA ALA A 73 -57.47 -12.11 -13.91
C ALA A 73 -58.59 -12.98 -14.47
N ALA A 74 -58.55 -14.33 -14.28
CA ALA A 74 -59.63 -15.14 -13.76
C ALA A 74 -59.46 -16.67 -13.91
N ARG A 75 -59.74 -17.35 -12.78
CA ARG A 75 -60.44 -18.64 -12.57
C ARG A 75 -59.97 -19.95 -13.22
N ARG A 76 -59.70 -20.92 -12.29
CA ARG A 76 -59.67 -22.40 -12.51
C ARG A 76 -61.07 -22.93 -13.01
N PRO A 77 -61.03 -24.03 -13.75
CA PRO A 77 -61.63 -25.26 -13.23
C PRO A 77 -60.80 -26.55 -13.46
N LYS A 78 -61.31 -27.63 -12.84
CA LYS A 78 -60.75 -28.96 -12.63
C LYS A 78 -60.95 -29.92 -13.79
N THR A 79 -60.08 -30.98 -13.80
CA THR A 79 -60.22 -32.35 -14.23
C THR A 79 -60.09 -32.68 -15.73
N ALA A 80 -59.11 -33.51 -16.02
CA ALA A 80 -59.20 -34.83 -16.66
C ALA A 80 -57.78 -35.31 -17.02
N ALA A 81 -57.50 -36.57 -16.77
CA ALA A 81 -56.23 -37.23 -17.15
C ALA A 81 -56.24 -37.58 -18.64
N PRO A 82 -55.06 -37.52 -19.28
CA PRO A 82 -54.88 -38.26 -20.53
C PRO A 82 -53.66 -39.18 -20.49
N SER A 83 -53.73 -40.15 -21.36
CA SER A 83 -52.85 -41.25 -21.67
C SER A 83 -51.39 -40.87 -22.02
N PRO A 84 -50.42 -41.82 -21.98
CA PRO A 84 -49.02 -41.56 -22.09
C PRO A 84 -48.56 -41.22 -23.52
N ALA A 85 -47.80 -40.12 -23.64
CA ALA A 85 -47.09 -39.74 -24.86
C ALA A 85 -45.66 -40.31 -24.85
N PRO A 86 -45.03 -40.49 -26.03
CA PRO A 86 -43.79 -41.25 -26.20
C PRO A 86 -42.58 -40.58 -25.57
N ALA A 87 -41.62 -41.39 -25.12
CA ALA A 87 -40.39 -41.03 -24.48
C ALA A 87 -39.63 -39.95 -25.24
N ALA A 88 -39.46 -38.78 -24.60
CA ALA A 88 -38.54 -37.75 -25.04
C ALA A 88 -37.07 -38.21 -24.78
N ALA A 89 -36.24 -38.00 -25.76
CA ALA A 89 -34.79 -38.24 -25.67
C ALA A 89 -34.19 -37.48 -24.48
N PRO A 90 -33.18 -38.00 -23.77
CA PRO A 90 -32.57 -37.36 -22.65
C PRO A 90 -31.91 -36.05 -23.08
N ALA A 91 -32.28 -34.94 -22.43
CA ALA A 91 -31.60 -33.69 -22.59
C ALA A 91 -30.11 -33.84 -22.25
N PRO A 92 -29.20 -33.20 -22.96
CA PRO A 92 -27.78 -33.29 -22.65
C PRO A 92 -27.51 -32.65 -21.28
N SER A 93 -27.11 -33.50 -20.37
CA SER A 93 -26.63 -33.09 -19.05
C SER A 93 -25.36 -32.24 -19.22
N CYS A 94 -25.45 -30.94 -19.02
CA CYS A 94 -24.29 -30.10 -18.81
C CYS A 94 -24.03 -29.94 -17.31
N PRO A 95 -22.85 -30.36 -16.87
CA PRO A 95 -21.93 -29.39 -16.33
C PRO A 95 -20.57 -29.56 -16.99
N THR A 96 -20.26 -28.76 -18.00
CA THR A 96 -18.91 -28.57 -18.47
C THR A 96 -18.09 -27.91 -17.35
N THR A 97 -17.56 -28.76 -16.47
CA THR A 97 -16.42 -28.36 -15.65
C THR A 97 -15.31 -28.01 -16.62
N LEU A 98 -15.03 -26.71 -16.73
CA LEU A 98 -13.90 -26.21 -17.54
C LEU A 98 -12.63 -26.98 -17.13
N PRO A 99 -11.87 -27.53 -18.09
CA PRO A 99 -10.70 -28.33 -17.77
C PRO A 99 -9.70 -27.50 -16.94
N ILE A 100 -9.16 -28.12 -15.90
CA ILE A 100 -8.20 -27.48 -14.99
C ILE A 100 -6.96 -27.10 -15.80
N PRO A 101 -6.44 -25.84 -15.69
CA PRO A 101 -5.23 -25.43 -16.39
C PRO A 101 -4.05 -26.38 -16.11
N PRO A 102 -3.45 -27.02 -17.13
CA PRO A 102 -2.39 -27.99 -16.92
C PRO A 102 -1.07 -27.32 -16.50
N VAL A 103 -0.37 -27.94 -15.55
CA VAL A 103 0.95 -27.53 -15.06
C VAL A 103 1.95 -28.65 -15.32
N ARG A 104 3.16 -28.28 -15.77
CA ARG A 104 4.27 -29.20 -16.01
C ARG A 104 5.56 -28.72 -15.35
N PRO A 105 6.35 -29.57 -14.68
CA PRO A 105 7.69 -29.20 -14.22
C PRO A 105 8.60 -28.86 -15.42
N ALA A 106 9.39 -27.81 -15.31
CA ALA A 106 10.30 -27.33 -16.34
C ALA A 106 11.75 -27.16 -15.84
N GLY A 107 12.14 -28.00 -14.90
CA GLY A 107 13.43 -27.96 -14.23
C GLY A 107 13.31 -27.62 -12.74
N PRO A 108 14.44 -27.57 -12.00
CA PRO A 108 14.45 -27.26 -10.58
C PRO A 108 13.90 -25.86 -10.33
N GLY A 109 12.88 -25.75 -9.48
CA GLY A 109 12.26 -24.48 -9.13
C GLY A 109 11.50 -23.79 -10.28
N ARG A 110 11.15 -24.50 -11.35
CA ARG A 110 10.44 -23.99 -12.51
C ARG A 110 9.25 -24.86 -12.89
N ALA A 111 8.16 -24.22 -13.27
CA ALA A 111 6.97 -24.89 -13.77
C ALA A 111 6.35 -24.10 -14.93
N LEU A 112 5.82 -24.81 -15.91
CA LEU A 112 5.06 -24.27 -17.03
C LEU A 112 3.57 -24.37 -16.72
N LEU A 113 2.88 -23.25 -16.85
CA LEU A 113 1.44 -23.15 -16.74
C LEU A 113 0.86 -22.80 -18.10
N LEU A 114 -0.04 -23.66 -18.60
CA LEU A 114 -0.80 -23.39 -19.81
C LEU A 114 -2.20 -22.91 -19.41
N LEU A 115 -2.54 -21.69 -19.74
CA LEU A 115 -3.84 -21.09 -19.46
C LEU A 115 -4.67 -21.03 -20.74
N PRO A 116 -5.71 -21.87 -20.87
CA PRO A 116 -6.70 -21.71 -21.91
C PRO A 116 -7.43 -20.36 -21.78
N ARG A 117 -8.06 -19.94 -22.86
CA ARG A 117 -8.90 -18.75 -22.87
C ARG A 117 -9.92 -18.75 -21.72
N ASP A 118 -10.15 -17.60 -21.08
CA ASP A 118 -11.13 -17.37 -20.01
C ASP A 118 -10.90 -18.19 -18.74
N GLN A 119 -9.71 -18.77 -18.61
CA GLN A 119 -9.34 -19.49 -17.41
C GLN A 119 -8.38 -18.70 -16.53
N GLY A 120 -8.46 -19.01 -15.22
CA GLY A 120 -7.57 -18.43 -14.22
C GLY A 120 -6.92 -19.51 -13.35
N PHE A 121 -5.72 -19.24 -12.92
CA PHE A 121 -4.96 -20.05 -11.98
C PHE A 121 -4.84 -19.33 -10.65
N THR A 122 -5.64 -19.73 -9.65
CA THR A 122 -5.61 -19.19 -8.30
C THR A 122 -4.61 -19.96 -7.45
N PHE A 123 -3.75 -19.25 -6.72
CA PHE A 123 -2.70 -19.88 -5.92
C PHE A 123 -2.41 -19.15 -4.61
N SER A 124 -1.70 -19.81 -3.72
CA SER A 124 -1.04 -19.24 -2.54
C SER A 124 0.45 -19.50 -2.58
N GLY A 125 1.25 -18.64 -2.01
CA GLY A 125 2.71 -18.68 -2.06
C GLY A 125 3.30 -17.52 -2.86
N ILE A 126 4.57 -17.63 -3.18
CA ILE A 126 5.31 -16.60 -3.90
C ILE A 126 6.00 -17.19 -5.12
N CYS A 127 5.97 -16.50 -6.23
CA CYS A 127 6.66 -16.91 -7.44
C CYS A 127 7.00 -15.72 -8.33
N ARG A 128 7.96 -15.93 -9.21
CA ARG A 128 8.24 -15.04 -10.33
C ARG A 128 7.45 -15.53 -11.55
N VAL A 129 6.75 -14.61 -12.22
CA VAL A 129 5.84 -14.87 -13.33
C VAL A 129 6.40 -14.25 -14.60
N THR A 130 6.62 -15.05 -15.63
CA THR A 130 7.04 -14.59 -16.96
C THR A 130 6.04 -15.08 -18.00
N CYS A 131 5.47 -14.17 -18.77
CA CYS A 131 4.59 -14.54 -19.89
C CYS A 131 5.42 -14.87 -21.13
N LEU A 132 5.48 -16.16 -21.50
CA LEU A 132 6.24 -16.62 -22.67
C LEU A 132 5.46 -16.48 -23.97
N TYR A 133 4.13 -16.55 -23.93
CA TYR A 133 3.23 -16.41 -25.07
C TYR A 133 1.86 -15.91 -24.61
N GLY A 134 1.30 -14.99 -25.38
CA GLY A 134 -0.01 -14.39 -25.07
C GLY A 134 0.09 -13.28 -24.04
N GLN A 135 -0.97 -13.13 -23.24
CA GLN A 135 -1.08 -12.13 -22.19
C GLN A 135 -1.80 -12.72 -20.97
N VAL A 136 -1.35 -12.35 -19.81
CA VAL A 136 -2.01 -12.70 -18.53
C VAL A 136 -2.17 -11.46 -17.67
N GLN A 137 -3.18 -11.48 -16.81
CA GLN A 137 -3.44 -10.40 -15.86
C GLN A 137 -3.34 -10.93 -14.42
N VAL A 138 -2.66 -10.18 -13.58
CA VAL A 138 -2.58 -10.42 -12.13
C VAL A 138 -2.93 -9.13 -11.40
N LEU A 139 -3.95 -9.16 -10.57
CA LEU A 139 -4.40 -8.01 -9.77
C LEU A 139 -4.55 -6.72 -10.63
N GLY A 140 -5.10 -6.84 -11.84
CA GLY A 140 -5.30 -5.71 -12.75
C GLY A 140 -4.12 -5.39 -13.68
N TYR A 141 -2.89 -5.82 -13.36
CA TYR A 141 -1.72 -5.59 -14.21
C TYR A 141 -1.61 -6.66 -15.30
N THR A 142 -1.38 -6.22 -16.52
CA THR A 142 -1.24 -7.09 -17.70
C THR A 142 0.23 -7.39 -18.00
N ILE A 143 0.59 -8.66 -17.88
CA ILE A 143 1.92 -9.17 -18.21
C ILE A 143 1.85 -9.77 -19.61
N SER A 144 2.46 -9.11 -20.57
CA SER A 144 2.49 -9.52 -21.96
C SER A 144 3.79 -10.25 -22.28
N GLN A 145 3.79 -10.97 -23.37
CA GLN A 145 4.99 -11.52 -23.96
C GLN A 145 6.05 -10.44 -24.17
N GLY A 146 7.29 -10.69 -23.74
CA GLY A 146 8.41 -9.75 -23.84
C GLY A 146 8.50 -8.74 -22.69
N HIS A 147 7.51 -8.68 -21.80
CA HIS A 147 7.62 -7.92 -20.57
C HIS A 147 8.62 -8.57 -19.60
N PRO A 148 9.28 -7.78 -18.73
CA PRO A 148 10.13 -8.32 -17.69
C PRO A 148 9.32 -9.22 -16.74
N ALA A 149 10.00 -10.19 -16.16
CA ALA A 149 9.42 -11.08 -15.17
C ALA A 149 8.92 -10.29 -13.95
N GLN A 150 7.76 -10.66 -13.43
CA GLN A 150 7.10 -10.01 -12.30
C GLN A 150 7.10 -10.89 -11.06
N ASP A 151 7.45 -10.32 -9.92
CA ASP A 151 7.42 -11.00 -8.62
C ASP A 151 6.01 -10.89 -8.02
N VAL A 152 5.37 -12.04 -7.74
CA VAL A 152 3.97 -12.11 -7.31
C VAL A 152 3.86 -12.78 -5.93
N PHE A 153 3.12 -12.13 -5.03
CA PHE A 153 2.99 -12.55 -3.63
C PHE A 153 1.51 -12.78 -3.25
N SER A 154 1.07 -14.03 -3.29
CA SER A 154 -0.30 -14.43 -2.90
C SER A 154 -0.30 -15.03 -1.50
N THR A 155 -0.63 -14.21 -0.49
CA THR A 155 -0.49 -14.55 0.93
C THR A 155 -1.80 -14.98 1.59
N TYR A 156 -1.70 -15.62 2.77
CA TYR A 156 -2.87 -16.01 3.57
C TYR A 156 -3.48 -14.84 4.35
N THR A 157 -2.82 -13.72 4.43
CA THR A 157 -3.34 -12.51 5.09
C THR A 157 -4.32 -11.71 4.24
N HIS A 158 -4.28 -11.91 2.91
CA HIS A 158 -5.13 -11.22 1.92
C HIS A 158 -5.89 -12.21 1.04
N SER A 159 -6.77 -11.71 0.17
CA SER A 159 -7.40 -12.55 -0.87
C SER A 159 -6.34 -13.15 -1.79
N ARG A 160 -6.55 -14.42 -2.18
CA ARG A 160 -5.60 -15.09 -3.07
C ARG A 160 -5.57 -14.44 -4.44
N LEU A 161 -4.39 -14.35 -5.02
CA LEU A 161 -4.22 -13.84 -6.37
C LEU A 161 -4.53 -14.93 -7.40
N THR A 162 -4.97 -14.47 -8.56
CA THR A 162 -5.28 -15.32 -9.71
C THR A 162 -4.53 -14.78 -10.92
N ILE A 163 -3.84 -15.66 -11.63
CA ILE A 163 -3.28 -15.36 -12.95
C ILE A 163 -4.40 -15.68 -13.95
N ASN A 164 -4.96 -14.67 -14.60
CA ASN A 164 -6.04 -14.80 -15.57
C ASN A 164 -5.51 -14.69 -17.00
N ALA A 165 -5.96 -15.53 -17.91
CA ALA A 165 -5.72 -15.33 -19.32
C ALA A 165 -6.53 -14.12 -19.82
N VAL A 166 -5.88 -13.20 -20.51
CA VAL A 166 -6.53 -12.01 -21.07
C VAL A 166 -6.90 -12.25 -22.53
N HIS A 167 -8.05 -11.70 -22.91
CA HIS A 167 -8.45 -11.69 -24.32
C HIS A 167 -7.53 -10.79 -25.14
N TYR A 168 -6.98 -11.31 -26.19
CA TYR A 168 -6.34 -10.53 -27.24
C TYR A 168 -6.89 -10.93 -28.61
N SER A 169 -7.00 -9.96 -29.50
CA SER A 169 -7.43 -10.20 -30.86
C SER A 169 -6.44 -11.13 -31.55
N VAL A 170 -6.92 -12.26 -32.05
CA VAL A 170 -6.09 -13.19 -32.82
C VAL A 170 -5.70 -12.47 -34.10
N PRO A 171 -4.42 -12.48 -34.48
CA PRO A 171 -4.03 -12.04 -35.81
C PRO A 171 -4.76 -12.89 -36.87
N GLU A 172 -5.09 -12.32 -38.02
CA GLU A 172 -5.69 -13.01 -39.18
C GLU A 172 -4.80 -14.09 -39.78
N LYS A 173 -3.98 -14.74 -38.97
CA LYS A 173 -3.02 -15.78 -39.33
C LYS A 173 -3.64 -17.15 -39.17
N SER A 174 -3.26 -18.08 -40.04
CA SER A 174 -3.68 -19.47 -39.92
C SER A 174 -3.18 -20.11 -38.61
N LYS A 175 -3.96 -21.04 -38.04
CA LYS A 175 -3.57 -21.79 -36.83
C LYS A 175 -2.19 -22.43 -36.94
N LYS A 176 -1.77 -22.82 -38.15
CA LYS A 176 -0.45 -23.45 -38.44
C LYS A 176 0.68 -22.41 -38.31
N GLU A 177 0.46 -21.19 -38.80
CA GLU A 177 1.45 -20.10 -38.71
C GLU A 177 1.62 -19.62 -37.26
N VAL A 178 0.54 -19.38 -36.56
CA VAL A 178 0.57 -18.99 -35.12
C VAL A 178 1.32 -20.05 -34.30
N LYS A 179 1.07 -21.35 -34.57
CA LYS A 179 1.76 -22.47 -33.90
C LYS A 179 3.25 -22.51 -34.23
N ARG A 180 3.63 -22.17 -35.48
CA ARG A 180 5.04 -22.10 -35.92
C ARG A 180 5.76 -20.92 -35.22
N GLU A 181 5.15 -19.76 -35.17
CA GLU A 181 5.68 -18.57 -34.49
C GLU A 181 5.85 -18.83 -32.99
N ALA A 182 4.83 -19.34 -32.30
CA ALA A 182 4.90 -19.73 -30.92
C ALA A 182 6.03 -20.74 -30.64
N ARG A 183 6.21 -21.72 -31.51
CA ARG A 183 7.30 -22.70 -31.39
C ARG A 183 8.68 -22.06 -31.56
N ALA A 184 8.83 -21.11 -32.49
CA ALA A 184 10.07 -20.37 -32.68
C ALA A 184 10.43 -19.54 -31.47
N LEU A 185 9.45 -18.81 -30.96
CA LEU A 185 9.57 -17.96 -29.75
C LEU A 185 10.01 -18.76 -28.52
N LEU A 186 9.39 -19.92 -28.30
CA LEU A 186 9.68 -20.76 -27.13
C LEU A 186 11.05 -21.48 -27.22
N ARG A 187 11.78 -21.39 -28.34
CA ARG A 187 13.11 -22.03 -28.48
C ARG A 187 14.16 -21.45 -27.55
N SER A 188 14.10 -20.14 -27.30
CA SER A 188 15.05 -19.44 -26.42
C SER A 188 14.81 -19.71 -24.94
N HIS A 189 13.61 -20.15 -24.56
CA HIS A 189 13.20 -20.26 -23.15
C HIS A 189 13.08 -21.71 -22.67
N LEU A 190 12.85 -22.68 -23.59
CA LEU A 190 12.45 -24.02 -23.22
C LEU A 190 13.25 -25.10 -23.98
N ASN A 191 13.42 -26.24 -23.31
CA ASN A 191 14.00 -27.46 -23.94
C ASN A 191 13.03 -28.08 -24.96
N ARG A 192 13.48 -29.10 -25.67
CA ARG A 192 12.72 -29.76 -26.75
C ARG A 192 11.45 -30.44 -26.21
N ASP A 193 11.55 -31.11 -25.07
CA ASP A 193 10.46 -31.93 -24.52
C ASP A 193 9.32 -31.06 -23.98
N ASP A 194 9.65 -29.96 -23.33
CA ASP A 194 8.68 -28.97 -22.84
C ASP A 194 7.96 -28.29 -23.99
N ARG A 195 8.68 -27.91 -25.03
CA ARG A 195 8.06 -27.39 -26.28
C ARG A 195 7.14 -28.41 -26.93
N CYS A 196 7.52 -29.67 -26.99
CA CYS A 196 6.67 -30.71 -27.56
C CYS A 196 5.38 -30.90 -26.78
N TRP A 197 5.48 -30.90 -25.45
CA TRP A 197 4.30 -30.97 -24.57
C TRP A 197 3.38 -29.77 -24.75
N LEU A 198 3.91 -28.53 -24.72
CA LEU A 198 3.13 -27.33 -24.98
C LEU A 198 2.44 -27.37 -26.33
N MET A 199 3.15 -27.78 -27.39
CA MET A 199 2.58 -27.80 -28.73
C MET A 199 1.48 -28.84 -28.93
N LYS A 200 1.43 -29.92 -28.13
CA LYS A 200 0.31 -30.87 -28.11
C LYS A 200 -0.97 -30.24 -27.58
N ASN A 201 -0.85 -29.39 -26.57
CA ASN A 201 -1.98 -28.75 -25.90
C ASN A 201 -2.21 -27.31 -26.36
N PHE A 202 -1.49 -26.82 -27.36
CA PHE A 202 -1.50 -25.42 -27.79
C PHE A 202 -2.80 -25.03 -28.49
N SER A 203 -3.36 -23.90 -28.07
CA SER A 203 -4.40 -23.15 -28.77
C SER A 203 -3.88 -21.73 -29.08
N PRO A 204 -4.21 -21.15 -30.26
CA PRO A 204 -3.84 -19.76 -30.54
C PRO A 204 -4.27 -18.74 -29.48
N LEU A 205 -5.33 -19.05 -28.74
CA LEU A 205 -5.91 -18.21 -27.68
C LEU A 205 -5.43 -18.57 -26.26
N CYS A 206 -4.47 -19.48 -26.11
CA CYS A 206 -3.91 -19.81 -24.81
C CYS A 206 -2.81 -18.81 -24.42
N SER A 207 -2.55 -18.68 -23.14
CA SER A 207 -1.35 -18.02 -22.61
C SER A 207 -0.42 -19.07 -22.01
N ILE A 208 0.88 -18.93 -22.24
CA ILE A 208 1.92 -19.79 -21.69
C ILE A 208 2.75 -18.98 -20.72
N VAL A 209 2.79 -19.44 -19.47
CA VAL A 209 3.44 -18.77 -18.37
C VAL A 209 4.53 -19.66 -17.77
N MET A 210 5.72 -19.11 -17.56
CA MET A 210 6.76 -19.70 -16.75
C MET A 210 6.58 -19.19 -15.32
N LEU A 211 6.52 -20.13 -14.38
CA LEU A 211 6.53 -19.86 -12.93
C LEU A 211 7.90 -20.29 -12.40
N GLU A 212 8.59 -19.39 -11.71
CA GLU A 212 9.91 -19.64 -11.15
C GLU A 212 9.93 -19.41 -9.64
N GLN A 213 10.76 -20.16 -8.95
CA GLN A 213 10.95 -20.00 -7.51
C GLN A 213 11.50 -18.62 -7.21
N LEU A 214 10.74 -17.86 -6.39
CA LEU A 214 11.15 -16.55 -5.90
C LEU A 214 11.76 -16.67 -4.51
N ARG A 215 12.92 -16.09 -4.31
CA ARG A 215 13.59 -15.96 -3.01
C ARG A 215 14.01 -14.52 -2.81
N THR A 216 13.43 -13.86 -1.83
CA THR A 216 13.82 -12.51 -1.43
C THR A 216 14.31 -12.51 0.01
N SER A 217 15.24 -11.62 0.34
CA SER A 217 15.74 -11.47 1.72
C SER A 217 14.63 -11.09 2.68
N THR A 218 13.73 -10.18 2.27
CA THR A 218 12.57 -9.76 3.07
C THR A 218 11.65 -10.93 3.40
N VAL A 219 11.28 -11.77 2.41
CA VAL A 219 10.42 -12.93 2.66
C VAL A 219 11.13 -13.94 3.57
N ASN A 220 12.41 -14.23 3.30
CA ASN A 220 13.19 -15.13 4.14
C ASN A 220 13.27 -14.63 5.58
N PHE A 221 13.44 -13.32 5.78
CA PHE A 221 13.44 -12.68 7.09
C PHE A 221 12.08 -12.85 7.78
N LEU A 222 10.96 -12.56 7.09
CA LEU A 222 9.61 -12.74 7.64
C LEU A 222 9.35 -14.18 8.09
N VAL A 223 9.63 -15.16 7.22
CA VAL A 223 9.40 -16.60 7.53
C VAL A 223 10.37 -17.14 8.59
N SER A 224 11.50 -16.47 8.84
CA SER A 224 12.42 -16.87 9.90
C SER A 224 11.83 -16.71 11.30
N HIS A 225 10.74 -15.96 11.44
CA HIS A 225 10.01 -15.78 12.70
C HIS A 225 8.94 -16.89 12.82
N PRO A 226 9.00 -17.78 13.84
CA PRO A 226 8.15 -18.99 13.91
C PRO A 226 6.65 -18.73 13.81
N GLY A 227 6.19 -17.59 14.35
CA GLY A 227 4.78 -17.20 14.33
C GLY A 227 4.26 -16.70 12.96
N LEU A 228 5.13 -16.54 11.95
CA LEU A 228 4.79 -15.93 10.66
C LEU A 228 5.00 -16.86 9.46
N SER A 229 5.49 -18.08 9.68
CA SER A 229 5.74 -19.06 8.61
C SER A 229 4.48 -19.37 7.78
N TYR A 230 3.28 -19.27 8.38
CA TYR A 230 2.00 -19.53 7.73
C TYR A 230 1.58 -18.48 6.70
N VAL A 231 2.22 -17.30 6.69
CA VAL A 231 1.78 -16.15 5.87
C VAL A 231 1.78 -16.47 4.38
N PHE A 232 2.75 -17.23 3.90
CA PHE A 232 2.90 -17.53 2.48
C PHE A 232 2.35 -18.89 2.07
N VAL A 233 2.75 -19.97 2.76
CA VAL A 233 2.32 -21.34 2.44
C VAL A 233 1.92 -22.07 3.71
N GLN A 234 0.72 -22.65 3.73
CA GLN A 234 0.31 -23.59 4.76
C GLN A 234 0.47 -25.02 4.23
N GLU A 235 1.31 -25.81 4.90
CA GLU A 235 1.41 -27.25 4.60
C GLU A 235 0.09 -27.92 5.00
N SER A 236 -0.57 -28.53 4.03
CA SER A 236 -1.69 -29.45 4.28
C SER A 236 -1.15 -30.86 4.19
N PRO A 237 -1.50 -31.77 5.11
CA PRO A 237 -1.22 -33.19 4.95
C PRO A 237 -2.13 -33.72 3.81
N THR A 238 -1.71 -33.59 2.57
CA THR A 238 -2.43 -34.17 1.43
C THR A 238 -1.75 -35.47 1.01
N PHE A 239 -2.50 -36.55 1.07
CA PHE A 239 -2.02 -37.91 0.81
C PHE A 239 -1.80 -38.25 -0.70
N GLN A 240 -2.13 -37.36 -1.63
CA GLN A 240 -1.92 -37.60 -3.06
C GLN A 240 -0.92 -36.60 -3.62
N ILE A 241 0.30 -37.04 -3.84
CA ILE A 241 1.38 -36.28 -4.49
C ILE A 241 1.36 -36.64 -5.97
N ASN A 242 0.74 -35.79 -6.79
CA ASN A 242 0.84 -35.90 -8.26
C ASN A 242 2.00 -35.02 -8.79
N SER A 243 2.38 -35.21 -10.05
CA SER A 243 3.48 -34.48 -10.68
C SER A 243 3.26 -32.96 -10.72
N GLU A 244 2.01 -32.52 -10.86
CA GLU A 244 1.61 -31.11 -10.78
C GLU A 244 1.89 -30.52 -9.40
N HIS A 245 1.48 -31.22 -8.34
CA HIS A 245 1.71 -30.76 -6.97
C HIS A 245 3.21 -30.63 -6.66
N LEU A 246 4.02 -31.58 -7.14
CA LEU A 246 5.48 -31.51 -6.99
C LEU A 246 6.08 -30.33 -7.74
N ALA A 247 5.62 -30.07 -8.97
CA ALA A 247 6.06 -28.94 -9.77
C ALA A 247 5.73 -27.60 -9.08
N LEU A 248 4.51 -27.41 -8.60
CA LEU A 248 4.11 -26.21 -7.89
C LEU A 248 4.84 -26.03 -6.56
N ARG A 249 5.05 -27.13 -5.82
CA ARG A 249 5.80 -27.10 -4.56
C ARG A 249 7.27 -26.72 -4.81
N SER A 250 7.89 -27.16 -5.89
CA SER A 250 9.27 -26.78 -6.24
C SER A 250 9.39 -25.28 -6.53
N VAL A 251 8.35 -24.65 -7.06
CA VAL A 251 8.27 -23.20 -7.27
C VAL A 251 8.02 -22.45 -5.95
N GLY A 252 7.42 -23.09 -4.95
CA GLY A 252 7.04 -22.45 -3.67
C GLY A 252 5.59 -21.98 -3.62
N ILE A 253 4.72 -22.54 -4.46
CA ILE A 253 3.29 -22.17 -4.52
C ILE A 253 2.40 -23.40 -4.38
N LYS A 254 1.13 -23.16 -4.07
CA LYS A 254 0.07 -24.16 -3.97
C LYS A 254 -1.16 -23.68 -4.73
N ARG A 255 -1.74 -24.56 -5.56
CA ARG A 255 -3.02 -24.27 -6.23
C ARG A 255 -4.14 -24.12 -5.21
N GLU A 256 -4.94 -23.10 -5.39
CA GLU A 256 -6.12 -22.80 -4.57
C GLU A 256 -7.41 -22.96 -5.39
N LYS A 257 -8.54 -23.13 -4.69
CA LYS A 257 -9.86 -23.16 -5.34
C LYS A 257 -10.19 -21.77 -5.87
N LYS A 258 -10.77 -21.67 -7.08
CA LYS A 258 -11.18 -20.40 -7.71
C LYS A 258 -12.04 -19.51 -6.79
N LYS A 259 -12.86 -20.13 -5.93
CA LYS A 259 -13.68 -19.38 -4.94
C LYS A 259 -12.88 -18.64 -3.88
N ASN A 260 -11.62 -18.99 -3.66
CA ASN A 260 -10.73 -18.34 -2.70
C ASN A 260 -9.98 -17.15 -3.34
N GLY A 261 -10.04 -17.01 -4.67
CA GLY A 261 -9.43 -15.90 -5.40
C GLY A 261 -10.14 -14.58 -5.16
N LEU A 262 -9.41 -13.49 -5.41
CA LEU A 262 -9.96 -12.15 -5.41
C LEU A 262 -11.09 -12.06 -6.45
N ARG A 263 -12.20 -11.46 -6.05
CA ARG A 263 -13.33 -11.11 -6.91
C ARG A 263 -13.66 -9.66 -6.70
N LEU A 264 -13.87 -8.96 -7.77
CA LEU A 264 -14.39 -7.61 -7.78
C LEU A 264 -15.88 -7.67 -8.14
N THR A 265 -16.66 -6.79 -7.55
CA THR A 265 -18.06 -6.61 -7.89
C THR A 265 -18.18 -5.92 -9.24
N GLU A 266 -19.33 -6.07 -9.89
CA GLU A 266 -19.62 -5.40 -11.16
C GLU A 266 -19.51 -3.87 -11.01
N SER A 267 -20.05 -3.32 -9.92
CA SER A 267 -19.91 -1.89 -9.61
C SER A 267 -18.45 -1.43 -9.44
N ALA A 268 -17.58 -2.29 -8.87
CA ALA A 268 -16.15 -1.97 -8.76
C ALA A 268 -15.45 -2.01 -10.12
N LEU A 269 -15.82 -2.94 -10.99
CA LEU A 269 -15.27 -3.03 -12.35
C LEU A 269 -15.69 -1.83 -13.21
N SER A 270 -16.98 -1.46 -13.16
CA SER A 270 -17.48 -0.28 -13.87
C SER A 270 -16.83 1.02 -13.37
N ALA A 271 -16.66 1.17 -12.04
CA ALA A 271 -15.94 2.29 -11.46
C ALA A 271 -14.48 2.37 -11.94
N MET A 272 -13.80 1.23 -12.05
CA MET A 272 -12.42 1.20 -12.56
C MET A 272 -12.32 1.57 -14.03
N GLU A 273 -13.23 1.08 -14.86
CA GLU A 273 -13.26 1.41 -16.29
C GLU A 273 -13.43 2.92 -16.49
N GLU A 274 -14.36 3.53 -15.77
CA GLU A 274 -14.57 4.98 -15.77
C GLU A 274 -13.31 5.74 -15.33
N LEU A 275 -12.73 5.37 -14.19
CA LEU A 275 -11.56 6.06 -13.64
C LEU A 275 -10.32 5.92 -14.53
N VAL A 276 -10.12 4.75 -15.15
CA VAL A 276 -9.03 4.54 -16.09
C VAL A 276 -9.24 5.39 -17.34
N THR A 277 -10.47 5.47 -17.87
CA THR A 277 -10.80 6.30 -19.02
C THR A 277 -10.50 7.77 -18.75
N VAL A 278 -11.01 8.32 -17.66
CA VAL A 278 -10.77 9.73 -17.26
C VAL A 278 -9.29 10.01 -17.02
N SER A 279 -8.57 9.08 -16.43
CA SER A 279 -7.12 9.25 -16.16
C SER A 279 -6.25 9.18 -17.43
N CYS A 280 -6.76 8.61 -18.50
CA CYS A 280 -6.06 8.55 -19.81
C CYS A 280 -6.45 9.67 -20.76
N GLU A 281 -7.53 10.40 -20.48
CA GLU A 281 -8.01 11.56 -21.25
C GLU A 281 -7.40 12.84 -20.66
N GLU A 282 -6.63 13.57 -21.44
CA GLU A 282 -5.92 14.80 -20.99
C GLU A 282 -6.81 16.08 -21.04
N VAL A 283 -8.10 15.97 -20.80
CA VAL A 283 -9.00 17.10 -21.09
C VAL A 283 -8.93 18.20 -20.03
N ASP A 284 -8.78 17.86 -18.73
CA ASP A 284 -8.85 18.83 -17.61
C ASP A 284 -7.75 18.64 -16.55
N GLY A 285 -6.58 18.13 -16.95
CA GLY A 285 -5.48 17.81 -16.02
C GLY A 285 -5.62 16.44 -15.37
N CYS A 286 -4.70 16.11 -14.44
CA CYS A 286 -4.68 14.82 -13.79
C CYS A 286 -5.77 14.71 -12.72
N PRO A 287 -6.62 13.66 -12.73
CA PRO A 287 -7.69 13.51 -11.76
C PRO A 287 -7.14 13.22 -10.36
N VAL A 288 -7.83 13.75 -9.35
CA VAL A 288 -7.65 13.40 -7.93
C VAL A 288 -8.81 12.49 -7.53
N ILE A 289 -8.51 11.24 -7.20
CA ILE A 289 -9.47 10.18 -6.91
C ILE A 289 -9.40 9.85 -5.43
N LEU A 290 -10.41 10.22 -4.65
CA LEU A 290 -10.49 9.94 -3.22
C LEU A 290 -11.32 8.68 -2.99
N VAL A 291 -10.74 7.68 -2.30
CA VAL A 291 -11.40 6.39 -2.01
C VAL A 291 -11.75 6.31 -0.53
N CYS A 292 -13.05 6.20 -0.23
CA CYS A 292 -13.56 6.19 1.14
C CYS A 292 -14.57 5.05 1.39
N GLY A 293 -14.92 4.85 2.65
CA GLY A 293 -15.82 3.80 3.11
C GLY A 293 -15.33 3.13 4.39
N SER A 294 -16.17 2.33 5.04
CA SER A 294 -15.87 1.70 6.34
C SER A 294 -14.65 0.76 6.28
N GLN A 295 -14.18 0.33 7.44
CA GLN A 295 -13.08 -0.64 7.50
C GLN A 295 -13.43 -1.95 6.82
N ASP A 296 -12.43 -2.58 6.18
CA ASP A 296 -12.49 -3.91 5.60
C ASP A 296 -13.51 -4.08 4.45
N VAL A 297 -13.94 -3.00 3.81
CA VAL A 297 -14.81 -3.05 2.61
C VAL A 297 -14.05 -3.27 1.29
N GLY A 298 -12.72 -3.26 1.33
CA GLY A 298 -11.88 -3.54 0.16
C GLY A 298 -11.23 -2.33 -0.49
N LYS A 299 -11.24 -1.14 0.13
CA LYS A 299 -10.61 0.09 -0.40
C LYS A 299 -9.17 -0.13 -0.89
N SER A 300 -8.28 -0.62 -0.02
CA SER A 300 -6.86 -0.84 -0.39
C SER A 300 -6.69 -1.88 -1.50
N THR A 301 -7.58 -2.87 -1.58
CA THR A 301 -7.58 -3.83 -2.69
C THR A 301 -7.99 -3.18 -4.00
N PHE A 302 -9.00 -2.32 -3.96
CA PHE A 302 -9.43 -1.52 -5.11
C PHE A 302 -8.31 -0.58 -5.55
N ASN A 303 -7.67 0.14 -4.62
CA ASN A 303 -6.57 1.05 -4.92
C ASN A 303 -5.41 0.32 -5.64
N ARG A 304 -4.98 -0.84 -5.14
CA ARG A 304 -3.93 -1.65 -5.81
C ARG A 304 -4.35 -2.05 -7.21
N TYR A 305 -5.59 -2.50 -7.38
CA TYR A 305 -6.10 -2.91 -8.68
C TYR A 305 -6.17 -1.71 -9.64
N LEU A 306 -6.66 -0.55 -9.18
CA LEU A 306 -6.74 0.67 -9.97
C LEU A 306 -5.34 1.17 -10.39
N ILE A 307 -4.38 1.21 -9.46
CA ILE A 307 -2.98 1.55 -9.77
C ILE A 307 -2.45 0.63 -10.88
N ASN A 308 -2.64 -0.67 -10.75
CA ASN A 308 -2.18 -1.66 -11.73
C ASN A 308 -2.88 -1.50 -13.10
N GLN A 309 -4.17 -1.16 -13.11
CA GLN A 309 -4.89 -0.88 -14.35
C GLN A 309 -4.35 0.39 -15.03
N LEU A 310 -4.12 1.44 -14.27
CA LEU A 310 -3.55 2.69 -14.78
C LEU A 310 -2.15 2.47 -15.34
N LEU A 311 -1.29 1.70 -14.67
CA LEU A 311 0.07 1.39 -15.13
C LEU A 311 0.12 0.55 -16.41
N ASN A 312 -0.99 -0.03 -16.87
CA ASN A 312 -1.07 -0.61 -18.20
C ASN A 312 -1.06 0.45 -19.33
N SER A 313 -1.42 1.69 -19.03
CA SER A 313 -1.62 2.75 -20.02
C SER A 313 -0.76 4.00 -19.79
N ILE A 314 -0.44 4.32 -18.53
CA ILE A 314 0.35 5.48 -18.13
C ILE A 314 1.61 5.05 -17.40
N SER A 315 2.61 5.94 -17.35
CA SER A 315 3.94 5.64 -16.83
C SER A 315 4.01 5.64 -15.30
N CYS A 316 3.17 6.43 -14.64
CA CYS A 316 3.18 6.56 -13.18
C CYS A 316 1.82 7.01 -12.64
N VAL A 317 1.62 6.75 -11.35
CA VAL A 317 0.44 7.14 -10.56
C VAL A 317 0.94 7.71 -9.25
N ASP A 318 0.41 8.86 -8.82
CA ASP A 318 0.68 9.38 -7.49
C ASP A 318 -0.30 8.79 -6.47
N TYR A 319 0.18 8.55 -5.27
CA TYR A 319 -0.60 7.93 -4.19
C TYR A 319 -0.40 8.69 -2.89
N LEU A 320 -1.50 9.25 -2.35
CA LEU A 320 -1.53 9.91 -1.06
C LEU A 320 -2.13 8.97 -0.01
N GLU A 321 -1.30 8.58 0.95
CA GLU A 321 -1.72 7.75 2.07
C GLU A 321 -2.19 8.61 3.23
N CYS A 322 -3.49 8.50 3.57
CA CYS A 322 -4.09 9.14 4.73
C CYS A 322 -4.58 8.13 5.79
N ASP A 323 -4.43 6.82 5.58
CA ASP A 323 -4.74 5.81 6.61
C ASP A 323 -3.52 5.52 7.48
N LEU A 324 -3.50 6.10 8.68
CA LEU A 324 -2.42 5.91 9.66
C LEU A 324 -2.29 4.45 10.16
N GLY A 325 -3.36 3.69 10.07
CA GLY A 325 -3.45 2.36 10.67
C GLY A 325 -2.95 1.22 9.80
N GLN A 326 -3.15 1.35 8.48
CA GLN A 326 -2.83 0.32 7.48
C GLN A 326 -2.29 0.97 6.21
N THR A 327 -1.08 1.47 6.29
CA THR A 327 -0.36 2.10 5.19
C THR A 327 0.04 1.09 4.12
N GLU A 328 0.05 1.50 2.86
CA GLU A 328 0.36 0.61 1.73
C GLU A 328 1.86 0.45 1.49
N PHE A 329 2.62 1.54 1.55
CA PHE A 329 4.04 1.56 1.13
C PHE A 329 5.03 1.85 2.24
N THR A 330 4.54 2.19 3.42
CA THR A 330 5.35 2.60 4.58
C THR A 330 4.98 1.82 5.83
N PRO A 331 5.81 1.83 6.88
CA PRO A 331 5.36 1.41 8.21
C PRO A 331 4.17 2.24 8.70
N PRO A 332 3.34 1.72 9.61
CA PRO A 332 2.15 2.41 10.11
C PRO A 332 2.48 3.70 10.88
N GLY A 333 1.50 4.60 10.96
CA GLY A 333 1.62 5.88 11.64
C GLY A 333 2.19 7.00 10.77
N CYS A 334 2.10 6.88 9.45
CA CYS A 334 2.63 7.85 8.48
C CYS A 334 1.54 8.40 7.58
N ILE A 335 1.72 9.64 7.16
CA ILE A 335 1.05 10.24 6.02
C ILE A 335 2.12 10.47 4.97
N SER A 336 1.87 10.03 3.72
CA SER A 336 2.92 10.04 2.71
C SER A 336 2.38 10.21 1.30
N LEU A 337 3.19 10.84 0.45
CA LEU A 337 2.97 10.98 -0.99
C LEU A 337 4.05 10.21 -1.73
N LEU A 338 3.63 9.32 -2.63
CA LEU A 338 4.50 8.47 -3.43
C LEU A 338 4.15 8.61 -4.91
N ASN A 339 5.17 8.50 -5.76
CA ASN A 339 5.02 8.26 -7.19
C ASN A 339 5.28 6.78 -7.49
N ILE A 340 4.32 6.10 -8.10
CA ILE A 340 4.32 4.65 -8.34
C ILE A 340 4.51 4.41 -9.83
N THR A 341 5.59 3.74 -10.19
CA THR A 341 5.98 3.40 -11.57
C THR A 341 5.98 1.91 -11.85
N GLU A 342 5.85 1.08 -10.81
CA GLU A 342 5.91 -0.38 -10.90
C GLU A 342 4.64 -1.01 -10.35
N PRO A 343 4.19 -2.15 -10.91
CA PRO A 343 2.97 -2.81 -10.49
C PRO A 343 3.04 -3.32 -9.05
N ILE A 344 1.89 -3.32 -8.39
CA ILE A 344 1.71 -3.79 -7.02
C ILE A 344 1.11 -5.19 -7.07
N LEU A 345 1.94 -6.23 -6.96
CA LEU A 345 1.53 -7.64 -7.10
C LEU A 345 1.62 -8.43 -5.78
N GLY A 346 1.40 -7.75 -4.67
CA GLY A 346 1.46 -8.35 -3.34
C GLY A 346 0.84 -7.49 -2.24
N PRO A 347 0.94 -7.93 -0.98
CA PRO A 347 0.52 -7.15 0.19
C PRO A 347 1.57 -6.08 0.59
N PRO A 348 1.19 -5.07 1.40
CA PRO A 348 2.02 -3.92 1.76
C PRO A 348 3.43 -4.25 2.22
N PHE A 349 3.60 -5.29 3.01
CA PHE A 349 4.91 -5.67 3.56
C PHE A 349 5.90 -6.27 2.54
N THR A 350 5.48 -6.47 1.28
CA THR A 350 6.35 -6.99 0.20
C THR A 350 6.90 -5.89 -0.70
N HIS A 351 6.36 -4.66 -0.61
CA HIS A 351 6.72 -3.54 -1.50
C HIS A 351 6.88 -2.21 -0.75
N GLN A 352 7.43 -2.25 0.44
CA GLN A 352 7.77 -1.05 1.20
C GLN A 352 8.76 -0.18 0.42
N ARG A 353 8.48 1.13 0.31
CA ARG A 353 9.24 2.11 -0.49
C ARG A 353 9.49 3.38 0.30
N THR A 354 10.48 4.15 -0.12
CA THR A 354 10.71 5.50 0.41
C THR A 354 9.81 6.48 -0.34
N PRO A 355 8.93 7.22 0.35
CA PRO A 355 8.08 8.24 -0.25
C PRO A 355 8.85 9.47 -0.74
N GLN A 356 8.25 10.21 -1.68
CA GLN A 356 8.73 11.55 -2.07
C GLN A 356 8.60 12.54 -0.90
N LYS A 357 7.50 12.42 -0.16
CA LYS A 357 7.20 13.22 1.03
C LYS A 357 6.54 12.32 2.06
N MET A 358 7.00 12.38 3.30
CA MET A 358 6.43 11.62 4.39
C MET A 358 6.55 12.38 5.71
N VAL A 359 5.49 12.31 6.52
CA VAL A 359 5.49 12.80 7.90
C VAL A 359 5.11 11.67 8.84
N TYR A 360 5.85 11.51 9.91
CA TYR A 360 5.57 10.53 10.95
C TYR A 360 4.62 11.10 11.99
N TYR A 361 3.34 10.77 11.89
CA TYR A 361 2.32 11.11 12.90
C TYR A 361 2.53 10.35 14.22
N GLY A 362 3.07 9.13 14.16
CA GLY A 362 3.48 8.34 15.32
C GLY A 362 2.38 7.53 16.00
N LYS A 363 1.13 7.61 15.56
CA LYS A 363 -0.01 6.82 16.09
C LYS A 363 -0.74 6.13 14.94
N PRO A 364 -1.37 4.97 15.17
CA PRO A 364 -2.14 4.27 14.13
C PRO A 364 -3.56 4.83 13.94
N SER A 365 -3.88 5.95 14.59
CA SER A 365 -5.17 6.64 14.52
C SER A 365 -4.98 8.11 14.87
N CYS A 366 -5.74 8.99 14.24
CA CYS A 366 -5.77 10.42 14.52
C CYS A 366 -6.70 10.80 15.69
N LYS A 367 -7.32 9.81 16.36
CA LYS A 367 -8.22 10.06 17.49
C LYS A 367 -7.54 10.96 18.52
N ASN A 368 -8.24 11.99 18.97
CA ASN A 368 -7.81 13.00 19.93
C ASN A 368 -6.76 14.03 19.44
N ASN A 369 -6.43 14.05 18.14
CA ASN A 369 -5.61 15.11 17.56
C ASN A 369 -5.88 15.23 16.05
N TYR A 370 -7.07 15.66 15.68
CA TYR A 370 -7.53 15.74 14.30
C TYR A 370 -6.92 16.93 13.55
N GLU A 371 -6.68 18.02 14.25
CA GLU A 371 -6.10 19.25 13.70
C GLU A 371 -4.72 18.96 13.13
N ASN A 372 -3.82 18.43 13.93
CA ASN A 372 -2.49 18.04 13.47
C ASN A 372 -2.53 17.00 12.32
N TYR A 373 -3.56 16.14 12.28
CA TYR A 373 -3.74 15.20 11.17
C TYR A 373 -4.10 15.93 9.86
N ILE A 374 -4.98 16.92 9.90
CA ILE A 374 -5.34 17.74 8.72
C ILE A 374 -4.14 18.58 8.27
N GLU A 375 -3.44 19.25 9.20
CA GLU A 375 -2.26 20.05 8.90
C GLU A 375 -1.15 19.21 8.23
N ILE A 376 -0.91 18.00 8.72
CA ILE A 376 0.07 17.08 8.10
C ILE A 376 -0.38 16.67 6.69
N ILE A 377 -1.67 16.39 6.47
CA ILE A 377 -2.16 16.05 5.12
C ILE A 377 -1.97 17.24 4.19
N GLN A 378 -2.31 18.45 4.63
CA GLN A 378 -2.09 19.68 3.86
C GLN A 378 -0.62 19.87 3.51
N TYR A 379 0.28 19.69 4.49
CA TYR A 379 1.73 19.78 4.30
C TYR A 379 2.25 18.75 3.29
N VAL A 380 1.80 17.50 3.37
CA VAL A 380 2.22 16.44 2.42
C VAL A 380 1.60 16.68 1.05
N PHE A 381 0.32 17.03 0.98
CA PHE A 381 -0.40 17.27 -0.27
C PHE A 381 0.15 18.49 -1.04
N SER A 382 0.68 19.51 -0.37
CA SER A 382 1.31 20.67 -1.02
C SER A 382 2.50 20.29 -1.92
N SER A 383 3.05 19.08 -1.75
CA SER A 383 4.13 18.55 -2.59
C SER A 383 3.63 17.82 -3.84
N TYR A 384 2.31 17.66 -4.01
CA TYR A 384 1.73 17.05 -5.20
C TYR A 384 1.77 18.00 -6.39
N LYS A 385 2.46 17.61 -7.46
CA LYS A 385 2.74 18.45 -8.62
C LYS A 385 1.68 18.39 -9.74
N ARG A 386 0.66 17.55 -9.59
CA ARG A 386 -0.39 17.32 -10.60
C ARG A 386 0.13 16.83 -11.97
N GLU A 387 1.26 16.12 -11.97
CA GLU A 387 1.87 15.54 -13.17
C GLU A 387 1.36 14.14 -13.49
N ALA A 388 0.71 13.47 -12.53
CA ALA A 388 0.12 12.15 -12.65
C ALA A 388 -1.23 12.09 -11.92
N PRO A 389 -2.14 11.15 -12.27
CA PRO A 389 -3.36 10.90 -11.50
C PRO A 389 -3.02 10.59 -10.05
N LEU A 390 -3.77 11.20 -9.10
CA LEU A 390 -3.58 10.99 -7.67
C LEU A 390 -4.69 10.09 -7.12
N ILE A 391 -4.29 9.00 -6.46
CA ILE A 391 -5.20 8.16 -5.68
C ILE A 391 -4.99 8.48 -4.20
N VAL A 392 -6.06 8.87 -3.50
CA VAL A 392 -6.06 9.17 -2.07
C VAL A 392 -6.71 8.02 -1.30
N ASN A 393 -5.95 7.38 -0.42
CA ASN A 393 -6.45 6.35 0.50
C ASN A 393 -6.86 6.99 1.82
N THR A 394 -8.10 6.74 2.27
CA THR A 394 -8.61 7.31 3.53
C THR A 394 -8.82 6.26 4.60
N MET A 395 -8.84 6.68 5.86
CA MET A 395 -9.16 5.83 7.00
C MET A 395 -10.56 5.23 6.86
N GLY A 396 -10.77 4.06 7.47
CA GLY A 396 -12.07 3.39 7.50
C GLY A 396 -13.02 3.87 8.60
N TRP A 397 -12.83 5.06 9.14
CA TRP A 397 -13.70 5.65 10.15
C TRP A 397 -14.66 6.65 9.50
N VAL A 398 -15.90 6.23 9.26
CA VAL A 398 -16.91 6.94 8.44
C VAL A 398 -18.18 7.28 9.21
N SER A 399 -18.12 7.36 10.54
CA SER A 399 -19.24 7.75 11.40
C SER A 399 -18.80 8.81 12.39
N ASP A 400 -19.74 9.59 12.89
CA ASP A 400 -19.53 10.62 13.90
C ASP A 400 -18.43 11.61 13.46
N GLN A 401 -17.45 11.88 14.29
CA GLN A 401 -16.32 12.76 13.98
C GLN A 401 -15.51 12.31 12.75
N GLY A 402 -15.46 11.01 12.48
CA GLY A 402 -14.77 10.47 11.30
C GLY A 402 -15.44 10.87 9.99
N LEU A 403 -16.76 11.00 9.96
CA LEU A 403 -17.50 11.52 8.80
C LEU A 403 -17.22 13.02 8.58
N LEU A 404 -17.25 13.80 9.66
CA LEU A 404 -16.97 15.23 9.60
C LEU A 404 -15.53 15.50 9.13
N LEU A 405 -14.58 14.70 9.62
CA LEU A 405 -13.19 14.76 9.18
C LEU A 405 -13.03 14.38 7.69
N LEU A 406 -13.81 13.43 7.21
CA LEU A 406 -13.81 13.05 5.80
C LEU A 406 -14.36 14.18 4.91
N ILE A 407 -15.36 14.92 5.37
CA ILE A 407 -15.87 16.12 4.68
C ILE A 407 -14.75 17.18 4.60
N ASP A 408 -14.03 17.43 5.69
CA ASP A 408 -12.88 18.35 5.69
C ASP A 408 -11.81 17.91 4.68
N LEU A 409 -11.51 16.61 4.60
CA LEU A 409 -10.56 16.07 3.63
C LEU A 409 -11.01 16.26 2.19
N ILE A 410 -12.28 16.05 1.89
CA ILE A 410 -12.83 16.26 0.53
C ILE A 410 -12.69 17.74 0.14
N ARG A 411 -12.97 18.66 1.06
CA ARG A 411 -12.81 20.11 0.81
C ARG A 411 -11.36 20.51 0.64
N LEU A 412 -10.46 19.98 1.50
CA LEU A 412 -9.03 20.26 1.45
C LEU A 412 -8.37 19.77 0.16
N LEU A 413 -8.67 18.54 -0.24
CA LEU A 413 -8.02 17.88 -1.37
C LEU A 413 -8.70 18.18 -2.71
N SER A 414 -9.95 18.67 -2.68
CA SER A 414 -10.75 18.98 -3.87
C SER A 414 -10.67 17.90 -4.96
N PRO A 415 -11.07 16.65 -4.63
CA PRO A 415 -10.99 15.54 -5.58
C PRO A 415 -11.93 15.78 -6.77
N SER A 416 -11.55 15.30 -7.95
CA SER A 416 -12.44 15.22 -9.12
C SER A 416 -13.44 14.07 -9.01
N HIS A 417 -13.04 12.99 -8.31
CA HIS A 417 -13.85 11.80 -8.11
C HIS A 417 -13.78 11.32 -6.67
N VAL A 418 -14.93 10.99 -6.08
CA VAL A 418 -15.05 10.33 -4.79
C VAL A 418 -15.61 8.94 -5.00
N VAL A 419 -14.83 7.90 -4.70
CA VAL A 419 -15.23 6.50 -4.77
C VAL A 419 -15.67 6.05 -3.39
N GLN A 420 -16.97 5.92 -3.19
CA GLN A 420 -17.57 5.56 -1.92
C GLN A 420 -17.93 4.08 -1.87
N PHE A 421 -17.27 3.34 -0.98
CA PHE A 421 -17.58 1.94 -0.70
C PHE A 421 -18.71 1.80 0.32
N SER A 422 -19.76 1.07 -0.06
CA SER A 422 -20.85 0.65 0.81
C SER A 422 -20.88 -0.87 0.97
N SER A 423 -21.30 -1.35 2.14
CA SER A 423 -21.60 -2.76 2.36
C SER A 423 -22.95 -2.86 3.05
N GLY A 424 -23.79 -3.83 2.67
CA GLY A 424 -25.12 -4.04 3.27
C GLY A 424 -25.11 -4.34 4.77
N ARG A 425 -23.94 -4.38 5.40
CA ARG A 425 -23.72 -4.69 6.83
C ARG A 425 -22.97 -3.60 7.58
N SER A 426 -22.48 -2.56 6.90
CA SER A 426 -21.80 -1.44 7.57
C SER A 426 -22.80 -0.47 8.17
N LYS A 427 -22.35 0.33 9.14
CA LYS A 427 -23.10 1.50 9.60
C LYS A 427 -23.43 2.35 8.38
N TYR A 428 -24.66 2.88 8.36
CA TYR A 428 -25.11 3.77 7.30
C TYR A 428 -24.14 4.94 7.16
N MET A 429 -23.63 5.13 5.97
CA MET A 429 -22.84 6.27 5.57
C MET A 429 -23.67 7.02 4.51
N PRO A 430 -23.92 8.32 4.67
CA PRO A 430 -24.64 9.10 3.66
C PRO A 430 -23.85 9.12 2.35
N ASN A 431 -24.54 9.31 1.24
CA ASN A 431 -23.89 9.51 -0.04
C ASN A 431 -23.20 10.87 -0.03
N LEU A 432 -21.89 10.88 -0.21
CA LEU A 432 -21.07 12.08 -0.22
C LEU A 432 -21.15 12.79 -1.58
N THR A 433 -22.36 13.22 -1.95
CA THR A 433 -22.57 14.05 -3.14
C THR A 433 -21.95 15.44 -2.94
N PRO A 434 -21.64 16.20 -4.00
CA PRO A 434 -21.18 17.58 -3.86
C PRO A 434 -22.11 18.43 -2.99
N ASP A 435 -23.42 18.35 -3.22
CA ASP A 435 -24.43 19.09 -2.45
C ASP A 435 -24.37 18.70 -0.96
N TYR A 436 -24.30 17.40 -0.64
CA TYR A 436 -24.18 16.95 0.74
C TYR A 436 -22.90 17.50 1.41
N VAL A 437 -21.77 17.44 0.71
CA VAL A 437 -20.49 17.97 1.22
C VAL A 437 -20.55 19.49 1.37
N ASP A 438 -21.26 20.22 0.52
CA ASP A 438 -21.42 21.67 0.61
C ASP A 438 -22.35 22.10 1.74
N ASP A 439 -23.41 21.35 2.02
CA ASP A 439 -24.42 21.68 3.00
C ASP A 439 -24.06 21.27 4.43
N MET A 440 -23.25 20.21 4.61
CA MET A 440 -22.87 19.73 5.94
C MET A 440 -21.64 20.46 6.47
N ASP A 441 -21.63 20.75 7.78
CA ASP A 441 -20.40 21.17 8.45
C ASP A 441 -19.40 20.01 8.50
N GLY A 442 -18.13 20.31 8.27
CA GLY A 442 -17.02 19.44 8.63
C GLY A 442 -16.66 19.60 10.11
N LEU A 443 -15.58 18.96 10.54
CA LEU A 443 -15.06 19.12 11.90
C LEU A 443 -14.44 20.51 12.10
N TYR A 444 -13.72 21.02 11.10
CA TYR A 444 -13.04 22.31 11.10
C TYR A 444 -13.60 23.29 10.06
N THR A 445 -14.22 22.81 9.00
CA THR A 445 -14.79 23.63 7.94
C THR A 445 -16.30 23.82 8.12
N LYS A 446 -16.83 24.97 7.67
CA LYS A 446 -18.27 25.27 7.73
C LYS A 446 -18.95 25.06 6.39
N SER A 447 -20.24 24.77 6.42
CA SER A 447 -21.08 24.67 5.23
C SER A 447 -21.11 26.00 4.46
N LYS A 448 -21.27 25.93 3.13
CA LYS A 448 -21.39 27.14 2.27
C LYS A 448 -22.57 28.02 2.68
N SER A 449 -23.67 27.46 3.12
CA SER A 449 -24.84 28.20 3.60
C SER A 449 -24.53 29.06 4.82
N ARG A 450 -23.75 28.55 5.78
CA ARG A 450 -23.33 29.31 6.96
C ARG A 450 -22.31 30.40 6.65
N ILE A 451 -21.44 30.18 5.67
CA ILE A 451 -20.48 31.21 5.20
C ILE A 451 -21.23 32.36 4.56
N ARG A 452 -22.23 32.08 3.69
CA ARG A 452 -23.07 33.11 3.08
C ARG A 452 -23.84 33.93 4.13
N ASN A 453 -24.41 33.29 5.14
CA ASN A 453 -25.16 33.99 6.19
C ASN A 453 -24.27 34.88 7.06
N ARG A 454 -22.99 34.53 7.28
CA ARG A 454 -22.02 35.40 7.95
C ARG A 454 -21.60 36.60 7.10
N GLY A 455 -21.47 36.43 5.80
CA GLY A 455 -21.19 37.53 4.87
C GLY A 455 -22.31 38.59 4.87
N PHE A 456 -23.58 38.19 5.02
CA PHE A 456 -24.70 39.13 5.11
C PHE A 456 -24.70 39.90 6.46
N GLN A 457 -24.32 39.27 7.54
CA GLN A 457 -24.24 39.96 8.86
C GLN A 457 -23.02 40.89 8.98
N LEU A 458 -21.94 40.65 8.24
CA LEU A 458 -20.78 41.53 8.18
C LEU A 458 -21.01 42.76 7.28
N ALA A 459 -21.84 42.64 6.25
CA ALA A 459 -22.13 43.75 5.36
C ALA A 459 -22.98 44.87 6.02
N GLU A 460 -23.74 44.57 7.06
CA GLU A 460 -24.47 45.59 7.86
C GLU A 460 -23.59 46.33 8.89
N PHE A 461 -22.36 45.88 9.12
CA PHE A 461 -21.46 46.47 10.16
C PHE A 461 -20.23 47.21 9.60
N THR A 462 -20.03 47.27 8.30
CA THR A 462 -18.82 47.86 7.69
C THR A 462 -19.09 49.09 6.82
N GLU A 463 -19.95 50.03 7.30
CA GLU A 463 -19.98 51.38 6.75
C GLU A 463 -18.97 52.35 7.38
N SER A 464 -18.00 51.86 8.13
CA SER A 464 -16.92 52.75 8.61
C SER A 464 -15.69 51.91 8.98
N LEU A 465 -14.80 51.73 8.03
CA LEU A 465 -13.33 51.69 8.21
C LEU A 465 -12.66 51.35 6.87
N GLU A 466 -12.31 52.41 6.13
CA GLU A 466 -11.25 52.37 5.13
C GLU A 466 -9.95 52.12 5.87
N PHE A 467 -9.25 51.00 5.54
CA PHE A 467 -7.78 50.92 5.60
C PHE A 467 -7.26 49.53 5.11
N ALA A 468 -6.30 49.65 4.21
CA ALA A 468 -5.20 48.74 3.91
C ALA A 468 -5.47 47.50 3.05
N ASP A 469 -4.86 47.54 1.87
CA ASP A 469 -4.55 46.47 0.95
C ASP A 469 -3.81 45.31 1.66
N GLU A 470 -4.51 44.23 1.90
CA GLU A 470 -3.91 42.91 2.05
C GLU A 470 -4.39 42.05 0.89
N GLU A 471 -3.46 41.49 0.15
CA GLU A 471 -3.72 40.55 -0.94
C GLU A 471 -4.59 39.41 -0.42
N LYS A 472 -5.90 39.50 -0.68
CA LYS A 472 -6.86 38.44 -0.40
C LYS A 472 -6.55 37.28 -1.32
N GLU A 473 -5.91 36.23 -0.80
CA GLU A 473 -5.96 34.91 -1.43
C GLU A 473 -7.43 34.58 -1.73
N SER A 474 -7.75 34.46 -3.00
CA SER A 474 -9.08 34.11 -3.47
C SER A 474 -9.47 32.77 -2.83
N PRO A 475 -10.66 32.66 -2.21
CA PRO A 475 -11.09 31.39 -1.63
C PRO A 475 -11.09 30.32 -2.73
N VAL A 476 -10.40 29.20 -2.49
CA VAL A 476 -10.37 28.07 -3.39
C VAL A 476 -11.81 27.63 -3.65
N VAL A 477 -12.28 27.86 -4.87
CA VAL A 477 -13.63 27.49 -5.29
C VAL A 477 -13.66 25.97 -5.40
N PHE A 478 -14.33 25.30 -4.46
CA PHE A 478 -14.62 23.87 -4.56
C PHE A 478 -15.53 23.66 -5.79
N THR A 479 -15.01 23.02 -6.84
CA THR A 479 -15.70 22.84 -8.13
C THR A 479 -16.69 21.67 -8.13
N GLY A 480 -16.82 20.94 -7.01
CA GLY A 480 -17.59 19.72 -6.92
C GLY A 480 -16.80 18.50 -7.40
N HIS A 481 -17.34 17.32 -7.13
CA HIS A 481 -16.75 16.04 -7.53
C HIS A 481 -17.81 15.09 -8.08
N LYS A 482 -17.38 14.10 -8.87
CA LYS A 482 -18.25 13.00 -9.28
C LYS A 482 -18.24 11.92 -8.22
N LEU A 483 -19.42 11.58 -7.67
CA LEU A 483 -19.56 10.47 -6.71
C LEU A 483 -19.77 9.15 -7.45
N ILE A 484 -18.92 8.16 -7.17
CA ILE A 484 -19.02 6.79 -7.69
C ILE A 484 -19.25 5.85 -6.52
N CYS A 485 -20.43 5.20 -6.49
CA CYS A 485 -20.80 4.26 -5.43
C CYS A 485 -20.40 2.83 -5.81
N VAL A 486 -19.60 2.18 -4.96
CA VAL A 486 -19.16 0.80 -5.12
C VAL A 486 -19.74 -0.07 -4.03
N GLN A 487 -20.46 -1.12 -4.42
CA GLN A 487 -21.00 -2.12 -3.51
C GLN A 487 -19.93 -3.18 -3.19
N SER A 488 -19.67 -3.38 -1.90
CA SER A 488 -18.70 -4.38 -1.45
C SER A 488 -19.39 -5.71 -1.10
N ASP A 489 -18.88 -6.80 -1.67
CA ASP A 489 -19.29 -8.18 -1.36
C ASP A 489 -18.37 -8.86 -0.34
N PHE A 490 -17.46 -8.13 0.32
CA PHE A 490 -16.55 -8.70 1.31
C PHE A 490 -17.35 -9.29 2.48
N ALA A 491 -17.34 -10.62 2.56
CA ALA A 491 -17.96 -11.35 3.65
C ALA A 491 -17.03 -11.44 4.85
N PHE A 492 -17.33 -10.69 5.90
CA PHE A 492 -16.61 -10.80 7.17
C PHE A 492 -16.80 -12.15 7.84
N ARG A 493 -15.73 -12.82 8.20
CA ARG A 493 -15.75 -13.85 9.23
C ARG A 493 -15.92 -13.19 10.61
N LYS A 494 -17.01 -13.54 11.23
CA LYS A 494 -17.76 -12.89 12.31
C LYS A 494 -17.11 -12.87 13.69
N THR A 495 -15.95 -12.36 14.00
CA THR A 495 -15.67 -12.09 15.42
C THR A 495 -14.88 -10.78 15.61
N PRO A 496 -15.36 -9.84 16.46
CA PRO A 496 -14.64 -8.58 16.75
C PRO A 496 -13.24 -8.82 17.33
N ARG A 497 -13.05 -9.87 18.14
CA ARG A 497 -11.75 -10.25 18.71
C ARG A 497 -10.71 -10.65 17.66
N ASN A 498 -11.14 -11.25 16.54
CA ASN A 498 -10.22 -11.64 15.47
C ASN A 498 -9.78 -10.45 14.59
N ARG A 499 -10.55 -9.36 14.56
CA ARG A 499 -10.26 -8.19 13.74
C ARG A 499 -9.10 -7.36 14.29
N GLU A 500 -9.11 -7.01 15.57
CA GLU A 500 -8.01 -6.27 16.20
C GLU A 500 -6.69 -7.05 16.15
N SER A 501 -6.76 -8.35 16.40
CA SER A 501 -5.61 -9.25 16.27
C SER A 501 -5.09 -9.30 14.83
N HIS A 502 -5.97 -9.33 13.84
CA HIS A 502 -5.59 -9.32 12.42
C HIS A 502 -4.92 -8.00 12.02
N ASN A 503 -5.51 -6.88 12.37
CA ASN A 503 -4.95 -5.55 12.07
C ASN A 503 -3.58 -5.35 12.75
N LYS A 504 -3.41 -5.87 13.96
CA LYS A 504 -2.10 -5.87 14.62
C LYS A 504 -1.06 -6.69 13.82
N VAL A 505 -1.42 -7.89 13.39
CA VAL A 505 -0.54 -8.74 12.57
C VAL A 505 -0.16 -8.03 11.25
N LEU A 506 -1.09 -7.34 10.60
CA LEU A 506 -0.77 -6.59 9.37
C LEU A 506 0.22 -5.45 9.63
N ARG A 507 0.06 -4.71 10.74
CA ARG A 507 1.03 -3.67 11.15
C ARG A 507 2.40 -4.27 11.48
N ASP A 508 2.42 -5.37 12.24
CA ASP A 508 3.66 -6.07 12.57
C ASP A 508 4.38 -6.54 11.30
N LEU A 509 3.64 -7.06 10.31
CA LEU A 509 4.20 -7.46 9.02
C LEU A 509 4.76 -6.27 8.22
N ALA A 510 4.11 -5.09 8.25
CA ALA A 510 4.62 -3.90 7.59
C ALA A 510 5.94 -3.42 8.21
N VAL A 511 6.03 -3.39 9.55
CA VAL A 511 7.28 -3.07 10.27
C VAL A 511 8.38 -4.08 9.95
N LEU A 512 8.06 -5.38 9.95
CA LEU A 512 9.02 -6.44 9.62
C LEU A 512 9.44 -6.41 8.14
N GLY A 513 8.52 -6.09 7.23
CA GLY A 513 8.82 -5.89 5.81
C GLY A 513 9.84 -4.77 5.61
N TYR A 514 9.68 -3.68 6.35
CA TYR A 514 10.63 -2.56 6.36
C TYR A 514 12.00 -2.97 6.94
N LEU A 515 12.01 -3.67 8.09
CA LEU A 515 13.25 -4.18 8.69
C LEU A 515 13.93 -5.26 7.84
N GLY A 516 13.16 -5.96 7.00
CA GLY A 516 13.68 -6.93 6.05
C GLY A 516 14.67 -6.33 5.04
N GLN A 517 14.62 -5.01 4.80
CA GLN A 517 15.57 -4.28 3.95
C GLN A 517 16.99 -4.22 4.54
N LEU A 518 17.13 -4.47 5.85
CA LEU A 518 18.44 -4.61 6.51
C LEU A 518 19.17 -5.90 6.14
N GLN A 519 18.46 -6.86 5.51
CA GLN A 519 19.04 -8.15 5.19
C GLN A 519 19.85 -8.11 3.90
N PRO A 520 20.95 -8.86 3.84
CA PRO A 520 21.76 -8.92 2.63
C PRO A 520 20.97 -9.60 1.50
N PRO A 521 21.27 -9.29 0.23
CA PRO A 521 20.62 -9.93 -0.90
C PRO A 521 20.89 -11.45 -0.93
N VAL A 522 19.89 -12.22 -1.36
CA VAL A 522 20.01 -13.68 -1.58
C VAL A 522 21.16 -13.93 -2.61
N PRO A 523 22.02 -14.93 -2.41
CA PRO A 523 21.88 -16.10 -1.52
C PRO A 523 22.51 -15.99 -0.13
N LYS A 524 22.99 -14.81 0.27
CA LYS A 524 23.64 -14.66 1.58
C LYS A 524 22.72 -15.06 2.74
N PRO A 525 23.29 -15.59 3.87
CA PRO A 525 22.50 -15.96 5.04
C PRO A 525 21.89 -14.71 5.69
N LEU A 526 20.75 -14.92 6.37
CA LEU A 526 20.11 -13.86 7.16
C LEU A 526 20.97 -13.52 8.37
N TYR A 527 21.06 -12.22 8.65
CA TYR A 527 21.68 -11.73 9.88
C TYR A 527 20.61 -11.49 10.95
N PRO A 528 20.84 -11.94 12.20
CA PRO A 528 19.97 -11.52 13.29
C PRO A 528 20.11 -10.03 13.53
N LEU A 529 19.01 -9.31 13.83
CA LEU A 529 19.04 -7.85 14.00
C LEU A 529 20.02 -7.38 15.08
N HIS A 530 20.21 -8.18 16.13
CA HIS A 530 21.19 -7.88 17.18
C HIS A 530 22.66 -8.02 16.74
N GLY A 531 22.92 -8.78 15.68
CA GLY A 531 24.25 -8.94 15.07
C GLY A 531 24.63 -7.85 14.07
N LEU A 532 23.68 -7.00 13.69
CA LEU A 532 23.95 -5.88 12.78
C LEU A 532 24.59 -4.71 13.53
N THR A 533 25.55 -4.06 12.91
CA THR A 533 26.22 -2.88 13.47
C THR A 533 25.29 -1.65 13.40
N PRO A 534 24.94 -1.03 14.55
CA PRO A 534 24.12 0.19 14.53
C PRO A 534 24.95 1.44 14.19
N TYR A 535 24.29 2.47 13.70
CA TYR A 535 24.85 3.80 13.63
C TYR A 535 24.96 4.41 15.03
N GLN A 536 26.05 5.11 15.29
CA GLN A 536 26.30 5.83 16.54
C GLN A 536 25.99 7.31 16.33
N VAL A 537 25.03 7.84 17.09
CA VAL A 537 24.54 9.21 16.96
C VAL A 537 24.71 9.94 18.29
N PRO A 538 25.52 11.01 18.35
CA PRO A 538 25.67 11.80 19.58
C PRO A 538 24.35 12.42 20.03
N PHE A 539 24.14 12.52 21.36
CA PHE A 539 22.91 13.11 21.93
C PHE A 539 22.66 14.54 21.44
N ASN A 540 23.72 15.31 21.25
CA ASN A 540 23.67 16.69 20.81
C ASN A 540 23.64 16.87 19.28
N ALA A 541 23.55 15.80 18.53
CA ALA A 541 23.45 15.86 17.07
C ALA A 541 22.00 15.83 16.57
N VAL A 542 21.07 15.43 17.43
CA VAL A 542 19.66 15.24 17.07
C VAL A 542 18.73 15.71 18.19
N ALA A 543 17.64 16.38 17.82
CA ALA A 543 16.55 16.65 18.74
C ALA A 543 15.68 15.39 18.95
N LEU A 544 14.96 15.34 20.06
CA LEU A 544 14.15 14.20 20.45
C LEU A 544 12.75 14.64 20.89
N ARG A 545 11.70 13.98 20.40
CA ARG A 545 10.33 14.15 20.90
C ARG A 545 9.61 12.81 20.98
N ILE A 546 8.89 12.60 22.08
CA ILE A 546 7.90 11.53 22.22
C ILE A 546 6.54 12.10 21.87
N THR A 547 5.90 11.59 20.81
CA THR A 547 4.71 12.19 20.20
C THR A 547 3.39 11.72 20.82
N HIS A 548 3.42 10.62 21.57
CA HIS A 548 2.21 9.93 22.04
C HIS A 548 1.96 10.05 23.54
N ALA A 549 2.93 10.54 24.32
CA ALA A 549 2.83 10.70 25.75
C ALA A 549 3.80 11.78 26.23
N ASP A 550 3.45 12.46 27.31
CA ASP A 550 4.37 13.34 28.00
C ASP A 550 5.25 12.54 28.95
N VAL A 551 6.54 12.61 28.73
CA VAL A 551 7.56 11.89 29.50
C VAL A 551 8.47 12.88 30.18
N ALA A 552 8.67 12.73 31.48
CA ALA A 552 9.60 13.59 32.22
C ALA A 552 11.01 13.51 31.60
N PRO A 553 11.74 14.65 31.50
CA PRO A 553 13.08 14.69 30.87
C PRO A 553 14.05 13.66 31.45
N THR A 554 13.96 13.35 32.74
CA THR A 554 14.78 12.32 33.43
C THR A 554 14.53 10.91 32.95
N HIS A 555 13.35 10.62 32.38
CA HIS A 555 12.95 9.29 31.94
C HIS A 555 12.93 9.14 30.40
N ILE A 556 13.26 10.21 29.68
CA ILE A 556 13.09 10.22 28.22
C ILE A 556 13.98 9.17 27.52
N LEU A 557 15.20 8.98 28.00
CA LEU A 557 16.10 7.98 27.45
C LEU A 557 15.63 6.55 27.67
N TYR A 558 14.92 6.26 28.80
CA TYR A 558 14.27 4.97 29.01
C TYR A 558 13.15 4.72 27.99
N ALA A 559 12.37 5.76 27.66
CA ALA A 559 11.28 5.65 26.71
C ALA A 559 11.78 5.47 25.26
N VAL A 560 12.94 6.01 24.94
CA VAL A 560 13.58 5.89 23.62
C VAL A 560 14.30 4.57 23.45
N ASN A 561 14.85 4.02 24.53
CA ASN A 561 15.58 2.77 24.47
C ASN A 561 14.69 1.60 23.99
N ALA A 562 15.20 0.78 23.08
CA ALA A 562 14.48 -0.33 22.45
C ALA A 562 13.15 0.10 21.76
N SER A 563 13.06 1.34 21.26
CA SER A 563 11.86 1.87 20.61
C SER A 563 12.01 1.98 19.10
N TRP A 564 10.85 2.03 18.42
CA TRP A 564 10.72 2.40 17.02
C TRP A 564 10.79 3.92 16.89
N VAL A 565 11.70 4.42 16.06
CA VAL A 565 11.96 5.85 15.91
C VAL A 565 11.80 6.29 14.46
N GLY A 566 11.13 7.41 14.25
CA GLY A 566 11.13 8.15 12.98
C GLY A 566 12.40 8.99 12.90
N LEU A 567 13.10 8.89 11.77
CA LEU A 567 14.30 9.64 11.45
C LEU A 567 13.89 10.86 10.64
N CYS A 568 13.86 12.02 11.29
CA CYS A 568 13.22 13.22 10.76
C CYS A 568 14.21 14.36 10.53
N LYS A 569 13.79 15.32 9.71
CA LYS A 569 14.53 16.54 9.42
C LYS A 569 13.67 17.75 9.80
N ILE A 570 14.14 18.54 10.76
CA ILE A 570 13.58 19.86 11.11
C ILE A 570 14.45 20.97 10.52
N LEU A 571 13.87 22.14 10.37
CA LEU A 571 14.57 23.30 9.80
C LEU A 571 15.55 23.93 10.77
N ASP A 572 15.31 23.80 12.08
CA ASP A 572 16.15 24.35 13.12
C ASP A 572 17.50 23.64 13.17
N ASP A 573 18.56 24.41 13.37
CA ASP A 573 19.88 23.84 13.65
C ASP A 573 19.95 23.44 15.14
N VAL A 574 20.04 22.14 15.36
CA VAL A 574 20.06 21.54 16.72
C VAL A 574 21.47 21.36 17.26
N ARG A 575 22.51 21.66 16.49
CA ARG A 575 23.90 21.41 16.90
C ARG A 575 24.37 22.42 17.93
N GLY A 576 24.99 21.91 18.99
CA GLY A 576 25.71 22.74 19.96
C GLY A 576 24.90 23.30 21.12
N TYR A 577 23.59 23.04 21.21
CA TYR A 577 22.72 23.62 22.27
C TYR A 577 22.90 23.00 23.66
N ALA A 578 23.37 21.77 23.77
CA ALA A 578 23.52 21.10 25.07
C ALA A 578 24.53 19.95 25.03
N ASN A 579 25.07 19.64 26.20
CA ASN A 579 25.90 18.43 26.40
C ASN A 579 25.06 17.15 26.62
N GLY A 580 23.74 17.25 26.64
CA GLY A 580 22.78 16.14 26.85
C GLY A 580 21.77 16.03 25.70
N PRO A 581 20.73 15.21 25.87
CA PRO A 581 19.65 15.10 24.91
C PRO A 581 18.94 16.44 24.69
N ILE A 582 18.70 16.81 23.45
CA ILE A 582 17.94 18.01 23.05
C ILE A 582 16.48 17.62 22.92
N LEU A 583 15.62 18.21 23.74
CA LEU A 583 14.21 17.86 23.82
C LEU A 583 13.35 18.94 23.17
N LEU A 584 12.48 18.56 22.24
CA LEU A 584 11.50 19.45 21.65
C LEU A 584 10.27 19.57 22.57
N ALA A 585 9.80 20.81 22.79
CA ALA A 585 8.61 21.10 23.57
C ALA A 585 7.32 20.64 22.86
N GLN A 586 7.28 20.76 21.53
CA GLN A 586 6.14 20.40 20.68
C GLN A 586 6.54 19.41 19.61
N THR A 587 5.57 18.66 19.08
CA THR A 587 5.79 17.74 17.97
C THR A 587 5.84 18.54 16.68
N PRO A 588 6.96 18.53 15.95
CA PRO A 588 7.08 19.27 14.69
C PRO A 588 6.35 18.54 13.54
N ILE A 589 5.79 19.31 12.62
CA ILE A 589 5.42 18.81 11.29
C ILE A 589 6.67 18.92 10.42
N CYS A 590 7.29 17.80 10.12
CA CYS A 590 8.58 17.76 9.43
C CYS A 590 8.73 16.49 8.58
N ASP A 591 9.67 16.54 7.64
CA ASP A 591 9.97 15.41 6.78
C ASP A 591 10.54 14.25 7.58
N CYS A 592 9.92 13.07 7.43
CA CYS A 592 10.45 11.81 7.92
C CYS A 592 11.16 11.08 6.77
N LEU A 593 12.46 10.86 6.92
CA LEU A 593 13.31 10.25 5.90
C LEU A 593 13.32 8.71 5.98
N GLY A 594 12.79 8.16 7.06
CA GLY A 594 12.66 6.72 7.28
C GLY A 594 12.58 6.39 8.75
N PHE A 595 12.80 5.12 9.06
CA PHE A 595 12.63 4.57 10.42
C PHE A 595 13.84 3.77 10.86
N GLY A 596 13.95 3.65 12.18
CA GLY A 596 14.95 2.80 12.78
C GLY A 596 14.52 2.26 14.14
N ILE A 597 15.37 1.42 14.69
CA ILE A 597 15.28 0.95 16.07
C ILE A 597 16.38 1.65 16.87
N CYS A 598 16.02 2.37 17.92
CA CYS A 598 16.99 2.79 18.93
C CYS A 598 17.35 1.56 19.75
N ARG A 599 18.36 0.80 19.31
CA ARG A 599 18.74 -0.49 19.87
C ARG A 599 19.31 -0.38 21.25
N GLY A 600 19.98 0.72 21.56
CA GLY A 600 20.64 0.96 22.85
C GLY A 600 21.07 2.42 23.01
N ILE A 601 21.35 2.78 24.25
CA ILE A 601 21.82 4.10 24.64
C ILE A 601 23.08 3.94 25.47
N ASP A 602 24.19 4.54 25.02
CA ASP A 602 25.45 4.59 25.76
C ASP A 602 25.50 5.90 26.55
N MET A 603 25.30 5.79 27.87
CA MET A 603 25.27 6.95 28.77
C MET A 603 26.67 7.57 29.01
N GLU A 604 27.73 6.76 28.93
CA GLU A 604 29.10 7.21 29.13
C GLU A 604 29.58 8.04 27.93
N LYS A 605 29.38 7.47 26.72
CA LYS A 605 29.74 8.12 25.45
C LYS A 605 28.68 9.09 24.94
N ARG A 606 27.51 9.12 25.57
CA ARG A 606 26.34 9.96 25.17
C ARG A 606 25.90 9.72 23.73
N LEU A 607 25.68 8.44 23.39
CA LEU A 607 25.34 8.01 22.04
C LEU A 607 24.04 7.24 22.01
N TYR A 608 23.23 7.50 20.97
CA TYR A 608 22.17 6.60 20.53
C TYR A 608 22.76 5.58 19.55
N HIS A 609 22.36 4.32 19.67
CA HIS A 609 22.68 3.25 18.74
C HIS A 609 21.46 2.97 17.88
N ILE A 610 21.44 3.45 16.64
CA ILE A 610 20.30 3.36 15.72
C ILE A 610 20.54 2.30 14.67
N LEU A 611 19.62 1.35 14.56
CA LEU A 611 19.59 0.34 13.51
C LEU A 611 18.52 0.73 12.48
N THR A 612 18.93 1.00 11.24
CA THR A 612 18.04 1.50 10.18
C THR A 612 18.50 1.04 8.80
N PRO A 613 17.56 0.77 7.86
CA PRO A 613 17.88 0.55 6.45
C PRO A 613 18.06 1.85 5.64
N VAL A 614 17.86 3.02 6.24
CA VAL A 614 18.03 4.32 5.56
C VAL A 614 19.50 4.47 5.11
N PRO A 615 19.74 4.85 3.85
CA PRO A 615 21.10 5.01 3.33
C PRO A 615 21.90 6.09 4.07
N PRO A 616 23.23 5.95 4.17
CA PRO A 616 24.09 6.90 4.87
C PRO A 616 24.01 8.34 4.34
N GLU A 617 23.72 8.51 3.05
CA GLU A 617 23.56 9.81 2.40
C GLU A 617 22.38 10.56 2.98
N GLU A 618 21.24 9.88 3.15
CA GLU A 618 20.02 10.44 3.74
C GLU A 618 20.15 10.64 5.25
N LEU A 619 20.89 9.76 5.96
CA LEU A 619 21.10 9.88 7.39
C LEU A 619 21.82 11.18 7.79
N ARG A 620 22.60 11.77 6.89
CA ARG A 620 23.26 13.07 7.13
C ARG A 620 22.26 14.23 7.25
N ASN A 621 21.06 14.07 6.71
CA ASN A 621 19.98 15.05 6.77
C ASN A 621 19.14 14.92 8.05
N VAL A 622 19.28 13.81 8.80
CA VAL A 622 18.51 13.56 10.02
C VAL A 622 19.06 14.40 11.17
N ASN A 623 18.19 15.22 11.75
CA ASN A 623 18.51 16.04 12.93
C ASN A 623 17.43 15.96 14.01
N CYS A 624 16.41 15.08 13.84
CA CYS A 624 15.34 14.89 14.79
C CYS A 624 14.91 13.42 14.85
N LEU A 625 14.69 12.91 16.08
CA LEU A 625 14.15 11.59 16.36
C LEU A 625 12.75 11.72 16.95
N LEU A 626 11.75 11.13 16.29
CA LEU A 626 10.38 11.08 16.79
C LEU A 626 10.02 9.68 17.26
N VAL A 627 9.58 9.55 18.50
CA VAL A 627 9.12 8.28 19.08
C VAL A 627 7.61 8.30 19.18
N GLY A 628 6.95 7.38 18.48
CA GLY A 628 5.49 7.25 18.47
C GLY A 628 4.98 6.06 19.30
N ALA A 629 3.68 5.81 19.21
CA ALA A 629 3.02 4.66 19.81
C ALA A 629 3.16 3.36 18.97
N ILE A 630 3.85 3.43 17.83
CA ILE A 630 4.13 2.25 17.01
C ILE A 630 5.20 1.41 17.71
N SER A 631 4.87 0.17 18.02
CA SER A 631 5.78 -0.73 18.73
C SER A 631 6.51 -1.66 17.77
N ILE A 632 7.72 -2.04 18.13
CA ILE A 632 8.47 -3.10 17.45
C ILE A 632 7.72 -4.44 17.67
N PRO A 633 7.51 -5.26 16.61
CA PRO A 633 6.87 -6.55 16.76
C PRO A 633 7.57 -7.45 17.79
N GLN A 634 6.81 -8.05 18.70
CA GLN A 634 7.38 -8.86 19.78
C GLN A 634 8.24 -10.03 19.31
N CYS A 635 7.96 -10.57 18.11
CA CYS A 635 8.76 -11.65 17.54
C CYS A 635 10.23 -11.25 17.31
N VAL A 636 10.52 -9.96 17.11
CA VAL A 636 11.89 -9.44 16.97
C VAL A 636 12.68 -9.69 18.26
N PHE A 637 12.06 -9.53 19.44
CA PHE A 637 12.71 -9.74 20.72
C PHE A 637 12.74 -11.22 21.14
N LYS A 638 11.67 -11.98 20.84
CA LYS A 638 11.50 -13.37 21.29
C LYS A 638 12.26 -14.40 20.46
N SER A 639 12.53 -14.10 19.18
CA SER A 639 13.03 -15.08 18.21
C SER A 639 14.41 -14.72 17.69
N GLN A 640 15.31 -14.24 18.53
CA GLN A 640 16.67 -13.90 18.14
C GLN A 640 17.54 -15.15 18.08
N ARG A 641 18.01 -15.49 16.88
CA ARG A 641 18.93 -16.63 16.69
C ARG A 641 20.30 -16.33 17.31
N GLY A 642 20.89 -17.34 17.96
CA GLY A 642 22.19 -17.21 18.61
C GLY A 642 22.15 -16.65 20.04
N LEU A 643 20.95 -16.42 20.60
CA LEU A 643 20.77 -16.17 22.01
C LEU A 643 20.25 -17.44 22.68
N GLU A 644 20.95 -17.90 23.70
CA GLU A 644 20.57 -19.05 24.53
C GLU A 644 20.09 -18.55 25.88
N GLY A 645 19.17 -19.32 26.49
CA GLY A 645 18.63 -19.06 27.82
C GLY A 645 17.37 -18.17 27.82
N THR A 646 16.96 -17.80 29.03
CA THR A 646 15.77 -16.95 29.25
C THR A 646 16.16 -15.49 29.22
N ILE A 647 15.50 -14.70 28.37
CA ILE A 647 15.70 -13.26 28.32
C ILE A 647 14.84 -12.63 29.42
N PRO A 648 15.44 -12.13 30.54
CA PRO A 648 14.70 -11.76 31.75
C PRO A 648 13.78 -10.53 31.59
N TYR A 649 13.98 -9.71 30.55
CA TYR A 649 13.19 -8.50 30.26
C TYR A 649 12.21 -8.68 29.09
N VAL A 650 12.10 -9.89 28.52
CA VAL A 650 11.10 -10.24 27.50
C VAL A 650 10.11 -11.20 28.13
N THR A 651 8.92 -10.70 28.48
CA THR A 651 7.85 -11.56 29.01
C THR A 651 7.08 -12.21 27.86
N THR A 652 6.72 -13.50 28.02
CA THR A 652 5.82 -14.21 27.13
C THR A 652 4.38 -13.74 27.28
N ASP A 653 4.03 -13.23 28.47
CA ASP A 653 2.69 -12.86 28.90
C ASP A 653 2.58 -11.35 29.17
N TYR A 654 2.94 -10.55 28.18
CA TYR A 654 2.75 -9.10 28.30
C TYR A 654 1.26 -8.78 28.31
N ASN A 655 0.71 -8.75 29.52
CA ASN A 655 -0.66 -8.33 29.75
C ASN A 655 -0.62 -6.93 30.36
N SER A 656 -1.16 -5.95 29.62
CA SER A 656 -1.28 -4.56 30.09
C SER A 656 -2.12 -4.41 31.38
N LYS A 657 -2.81 -5.48 31.80
CA LYS A 657 -3.63 -5.55 33.00
C LYS A 657 -2.90 -6.13 34.21
N LEU A 658 -1.68 -6.61 34.06
CA LEU A 658 -0.90 -7.07 35.22
C LEU A 658 -0.42 -5.87 36.04
N PRO A 659 -0.55 -5.92 37.38
CA PRO A 659 0.00 -4.91 38.25
C PRO A 659 1.50 -4.70 37.97
N GLY A 660 1.93 -3.47 37.78
CA GLY A 660 3.31 -3.10 37.44
C GLY A 660 3.69 -3.22 35.96
N ALA A 661 2.92 -3.92 35.12
CA ALA A 661 3.20 -4.02 33.69
C ALA A 661 2.73 -2.80 32.89
N SER A 662 1.85 -2.01 33.46
CA SER A 662 1.26 -0.78 32.87
C SER A 662 1.87 0.52 33.39
N GLU A 663 2.67 0.46 34.43
CA GLU A 663 3.41 1.62 34.90
C GLU A 663 4.52 1.94 33.90
N LYS A 664 4.16 2.75 32.93
CA LYS A 664 5.14 3.42 32.08
C LYS A 664 5.84 4.45 32.97
N ILE A 665 7.02 4.11 33.42
CA ILE A 665 7.82 4.96 34.28
C ILE A 665 7.93 6.35 33.61
N GLY A 666 7.35 7.38 34.25
CA GLY A 666 7.37 8.76 33.79
C GLY A 666 6.48 9.12 32.59
N ALA A 667 5.64 8.22 32.10
CA ALA A 667 4.64 8.55 31.10
C ALA A 667 3.35 9.01 31.82
N ARG A 668 2.99 10.28 31.67
CA ARG A 668 1.66 10.77 32.02
C ARG A 668 0.77 10.66 30.78
N GLU A 669 -0.39 10.03 30.93
CA GLU A 669 -1.46 10.19 29.95
C GLU A 669 -1.85 11.67 29.97
N THR A 670 -1.92 12.32 28.82
CA THR A 670 -2.43 13.70 28.72
C THR A 670 -3.84 13.74 29.29
N GLU A 671 -4.21 14.80 30.00
CA GLU A 671 -5.53 14.97 30.66
C GLU A 671 -6.71 14.76 29.71
N GLU A 672 -6.52 14.92 28.40
CA GLU A 672 -7.50 14.62 27.35
C GLU A 672 -7.99 13.17 27.34
N THR A 673 -7.22 12.21 27.87
CA THR A 673 -7.66 10.81 28.00
C THR A 673 -8.51 10.55 29.24
N ARG A 674 -8.57 11.49 30.18
CA ARG A 674 -9.38 11.36 31.41
C ARG A 674 -10.83 11.83 31.23
N GLU A 675 -11.10 12.80 30.37
CA GLU A 675 -12.45 13.35 30.21
C GLU A 675 -13.44 12.42 29.48
N GLU A 676 -12.97 11.45 28.69
CA GLU A 676 -13.86 10.47 28.02
C GLU A 676 -14.53 9.45 28.98
N LYS A 677 -14.13 9.38 30.24
CA LYS A 677 -14.74 8.44 31.21
C LYS A 677 -15.89 9.05 32.03
N VAL A 678 -16.20 10.32 31.88
CA VAL A 678 -17.21 11.02 32.71
C VAL A 678 -18.24 11.76 31.85
N HIS A 679 -18.76 11.16 30.79
CA HIS A 679 -20.03 11.62 30.24
C HIS A 679 -21.13 10.61 30.56
N PRO A 680 -22.13 11.01 31.42
CA PRO A 680 -23.30 10.19 31.64
C PRO A 680 -24.08 10.11 30.32
N LYS A 681 -24.43 8.88 29.90
CA LYS A 681 -25.30 8.63 28.76
C LYS A 681 -26.54 9.53 28.89
N PRO A 682 -26.99 10.26 27.86
CA PRO A 682 -28.22 11.01 27.91
C PRO A 682 -29.36 10.04 28.15
N LYS A 683 -30.13 10.26 29.24
CA LYS A 683 -31.35 9.52 29.54
C LYS A 683 -32.33 9.81 28.40
N LEU A 684 -32.71 8.77 27.68
CA LEU A 684 -33.85 8.80 26.77
C LEU A 684 -35.11 9.14 27.59
N TYR A 685 -35.65 10.33 27.38
CA TYR A 685 -37.01 10.64 27.81
C TYR A 685 -37.98 9.71 27.10
N ARG A 686 -38.57 8.76 27.83
CA ARG A 686 -39.77 8.05 27.38
C ARG A 686 -40.87 9.09 27.25
N LYS A 687 -41.37 9.33 26.05
CA LYS A 687 -42.69 9.96 25.88
C LYS A 687 -43.72 8.99 26.42
N ILE A 688 -44.44 9.45 27.47
CA ILE A 688 -45.70 8.89 27.90
C ILE A 688 -46.78 9.56 27.04
N ASN A 689 -47.56 8.76 26.44
CA ASN A 689 -48.83 8.71 25.70
C ASN A 689 -48.69 8.34 24.26
#